data_11bd462701029b9d86e38bfb6d15f1b2
#
_entry.id   11bd462701029b9d86e38bfb6d15f1b2
#
_cell.length_a   1.000
_cell.length_b   1.000
_cell.length_c   1.000
_cell.angle_alpha   90.00
_cell.angle_beta   90.00
_cell.angle_gamma   90.00
#
_symmetry.space_group_name_H-M   'P 1'
#
loop_
_entity.id
_entity.type
_entity.pdbx_description
1 polymer ?
#
loop_
_entity_poly.entity_id
_entity_poly.type
_entity_poly.pdbx_seq_one_letter_code
_entity_poly.pdbx_strand_id
1 'polypeptide(L)'
;QAATAYASALRYFTVGGALLAAAPELRRDELAFALELHRAECELLTGALDAAERRLAELARRAASVVDLAAVTSARIELYTTLARSDLATEATLDYLRHVGIDWPAHPTDDDVRREYDRIRLELGPRAIEELADLPAMTDPEHRATMDVLAQAQSPVRSTDERLHSLVICRMVNLSLEHGNSDGSGVGYACLGAFLRPRFDNPEMGFRFGQVGLDLVERHGLLRWKARVYLGLGAVITPWSKHLRSGVELVRRCFDAANETGDLTFASYSRNCLVTLLLAAGEPLAAVQREAEAGLAFVRKAKFGLVIDHVATQLQLIRSLRGMTRELGSFDDEDFAEAQFEQHLEADPHLVFAASWYWIRKLQARCLAGDHDEAVAAAAKARPLLWVTAAFFETAEYVFYSALAYAAHHDAAPEDERPRLREALAAYHAQLAEWAEHCPDNFRDRADLAGAELARIRGEGDQAARLYEQAIHTARAHGFVQHEAIAYEAAARFHRGRGRALVADAYVREAHVRYIRWGAEGKARQLRRAHPELELPPTGAAAVALRPEQLDQLSVIKASQTISSIMDKDLLSRTLLGFVLEEGGARRVVLITSQGGELEIAAEARVDEPSVPADGARVPRSLLSYVLRTQESVLLDAADDAGRFASDPYFTDTHPRSVLCLPVRLRADSVALLYLENELVPGTFTPERLLALELLAAQAAISLENARLLERERAGRIEAEAAERRGLLLGDATALLSQTFYSPGVFDALVRLFARSFADWAVIDLDDNGALVRIAGAHRDPDREPILRELETRYPPDRRPSMWPVMQTGKTVEDPVLTDDRIRTYCVDPHHVEIIRRLGAGSAVFVPLCTRDVVIGVLTLVSATSNRFARADIEFAVELGRRMALA
;
A
#
# COMPACT_ATOMS: atom_id res chain seq x y z
N GLN A 1 0.53 -24.74 -15.21
CA GLN A 1 1.58 -23.99 -14.52
C GLN A 1 1.36 -22.48 -14.69
N ALA A 2 1.30 -21.97 -15.90
CA ALA A 2 1.10 -20.53 -16.18
C ALA A 2 -0.19 -19.91 -15.56
N ALA A 3 -1.17 -20.75 -15.18
CA ALA A 3 -2.42 -20.34 -14.52
C ALA A 3 -2.36 -20.48 -12.97
N THR A 4 -1.17 -20.61 -12.39
CA THR A 4 -0.95 -20.84 -10.95
C THR A 4 -1.63 -22.09 -10.36
N ALA A 5 -2.14 -22.99 -11.20
CA ALA A 5 -2.79 -24.25 -10.79
C ALA A 5 -1.73 -25.36 -10.55
N TYR A 6 -0.73 -25.10 -9.73
CA TYR A 6 0.46 -25.96 -9.56
C TYR A 6 0.14 -27.37 -9.08
N ALA A 7 -0.85 -27.55 -8.20
CA ALA A 7 -1.26 -28.88 -7.73
C ALA A 7 -1.90 -29.72 -8.86
N SER A 8 -2.61 -29.10 -9.78
CA SER A 8 -3.16 -29.74 -10.96
C SER A 8 -2.08 -30.03 -11.99
N ALA A 9 -1.18 -29.08 -12.25
CA ALA A 9 -0.03 -29.23 -13.13
C ALA A 9 0.87 -30.38 -12.67
N LEU A 10 1.15 -30.49 -11.37
CA LEU A 10 1.92 -31.60 -10.79
C LEU A 10 1.33 -32.98 -11.12
N ARG A 11 -0.01 -33.09 -11.04
CA ARG A 11 -0.69 -34.35 -11.42
C ARG A 11 -0.49 -34.66 -12.91
N TYR A 12 -0.63 -33.67 -13.80
CA TYR A 12 -0.41 -33.87 -15.24
C TYR A 12 1.03 -34.25 -15.57
N PHE A 13 2.02 -33.56 -14.98
CA PHE A 13 3.43 -33.91 -15.19
C PHE A 13 3.76 -35.29 -14.64
N THR A 14 3.17 -35.70 -13.52
CA THR A 14 3.34 -37.04 -12.94
C THR A 14 2.80 -38.13 -13.90
N VAL A 15 1.59 -37.93 -14.44
CA VAL A 15 0.98 -38.88 -15.41
C VAL A 15 1.77 -38.84 -16.71
N GLY A 16 2.17 -37.67 -17.22
CA GLY A 16 2.99 -37.57 -18.44
C GLY A 16 4.32 -38.32 -18.33
N GLY A 17 5.01 -38.17 -17.18
CA GLY A 17 6.24 -38.93 -16.91
C GLY A 17 6.01 -40.45 -16.86
N ALA A 18 4.92 -40.90 -16.25
CA ALA A 18 4.56 -42.31 -16.21
C ALA A 18 4.23 -42.89 -17.62
N LEU A 19 3.55 -42.09 -18.45
CA LEU A 19 3.25 -42.49 -19.85
C LEU A 19 4.52 -42.59 -20.69
N LEU A 20 5.46 -41.65 -20.57
CA LEU A 20 6.75 -41.71 -21.27
C LEU A 20 7.60 -42.92 -20.80
N ALA A 21 7.54 -43.27 -19.53
CA ALA A 21 8.21 -44.44 -19.01
C ALA A 21 7.60 -45.76 -19.53
N ALA A 22 6.27 -45.80 -19.77
CA ALA A 22 5.55 -46.95 -20.27
C ALA A 22 5.67 -47.15 -21.81
N ALA A 23 6.04 -46.09 -22.55
CA ALA A 23 6.17 -46.12 -24.01
C ALA A 23 7.59 -45.68 -24.44
N PRO A 24 8.60 -46.54 -24.34
CA PRO A 24 10.00 -46.21 -24.65
C PRO A 24 10.21 -45.68 -26.07
N GLU A 25 9.39 -46.09 -27.01
CA GLU A 25 9.42 -45.64 -28.41
C GLU A 25 9.01 -44.17 -28.62
N LEU A 26 8.28 -43.57 -27.67
CA LEU A 26 7.89 -42.18 -27.66
C LEU A 26 8.87 -41.29 -26.85
N ARG A 27 9.85 -41.90 -26.20
CA ARG A 27 10.79 -41.25 -25.33
C ARG A 27 11.74 -40.36 -26.13
N ARG A 28 11.52 -39.04 -26.04
CA ARG A 28 12.51 -38.00 -26.41
C ARG A 28 13.16 -37.56 -25.14
N ASP A 29 14.49 -37.64 -25.06
CA ASP A 29 15.24 -37.31 -23.83
C ASP A 29 14.99 -35.83 -23.39
N GLU A 30 14.90 -34.93 -24.34
CA GLU A 30 14.54 -33.51 -24.09
C GLU A 30 13.16 -33.36 -23.47
N LEU A 31 12.14 -34.07 -24.00
CA LEU A 31 10.78 -34.00 -23.44
C LEU A 31 10.71 -34.61 -22.05
N ALA A 32 11.40 -35.73 -21.83
CA ALA A 32 11.47 -36.39 -20.53
C ALA A 32 12.16 -35.47 -19.50
N PHE A 33 13.22 -34.80 -19.88
CA PHE A 33 13.93 -33.82 -19.04
C PHE A 33 13.05 -32.61 -18.69
N ALA A 34 12.40 -32.00 -19.68
CA ALA A 34 11.50 -30.88 -19.48
C ALA A 34 10.32 -31.20 -18.54
N LEU A 35 9.68 -32.40 -18.72
CA LEU A 35 8.60 -32.87 -17.86
C LEU A 35 9.04 -33.07 -16.40
N GLU A 36 10.21 -33.68 -16.19
CA GLU A 36 10.73 -33.88 -14.84
C GLU A 36 11.18 -32.53 -14.19
N LEU A 37 11.71 -31.57 -14.97
CA LEU A 37 12.04 -30.23 -14.47
C LEU A 37 10.78 -29.48 -14.03
N HIS A 38 9.76 -29.41 -14.90
CA HIS A 38 8.49 -28.74 -14.55
C HIS A 38 7.75 -29.46 -13.40
N ARG A 39 7.94 -30.75 -13.27
CA ARG A 39 7.43 -31.50 -12.11
C ARG A 39 8.14 -31.06 -10.83
N ALA A 40 9.48 -30.91 -10.85
CA ALA A 40 10.24 -30.41 -9.71
C ALA A 40 9.83 -28.99 -9.32
N GLU A 41 9.62 -28.10 -10.29
CA GLU A 41 9.10 -26.75 -10.06
C GLU A 41 7.71 -26.77 -9.40
N CYS A 42 6.80 -27.65 -9.86
CA CYS A 42 5.49 -27.80 -9.23
C CYS A 42 5.58 -28.41 -7.82
N GLU A 43 6.50 -29.37 -7.59
CA GLU A 43 6.78 -29.93 -6.26
C GLU A 43 7.28 -28.83 -5.30
N LEU A 44 8.17 -27.94 -5.76
CA LEU A 44 8.64 -26.77 -5.02
C LEU A 44 7.47 -25.84 -4.67
N LEU A 45 6.68 -25.42 -5.65
CA LEU A 45 5.58 -24.46 -5.48
C LEU A 45 4.38 -25.01 -4.68
N THR A 46 4.27 -26.35 -4.56
CA THR A 46 3.26 -27.02 -3.72
C THR A 46 3.77 -27.40 -2.34
N GLY A 47 5.06 -27.10 -2.03
CA GLY A 47 5.67 -27.36 -0.73
C GLY A 47 6.16 -28.80 -0.52
N ALA A 48 6.28 -29.60 -1.58
CA ALA A 48 6.89 -30.95 -1.54
C ALA A 48 8.42 -30.87 -1.71
N LEU A 49 9.09 -30.11 -0.81
CA LEU A 49 10.48 -29.65 -0.97
C LEU A 49 11.49 -30.80 -1.07
N ASP A 50 11.37 -31.83 -0.25
CA ASP A 50 12.27 -33.01 -0.29
C ASP A 50 12.17 -33.77 -1.62
N ALA A 51 10.99 -33.82 -2.23
CA ALA A 51 10.78 -34.47 -3.53
C ALA A 51 11.43 -33.64 -4.64
N ALA A 52 11.25 -32.33 -4.61
CA ALA A 52 11.87 -31.38 -5.54
C ALA A 52 13.40 -31.47 -5.47
N GLU A 53 13.99 -31.50 -4.27
CA GLU A 53 15.45 -31.59 -4.08
C GLU A 53 16.03 -32.83 -4.70
N ARG A 54 15.48 -34.02 -4.39
CA ARG A 54 15.95 -35.30 -4.98
C ARG A 54 15.84 -35.29 -6.50
N ARG A 55 14.77 -34.77 -7.06
CA ARG A 55 14.55 -34.71 -8.50
C ARG A 55 15.51 -33.74 -9.18
N LEU A 56 15.72 -32.55 -8.64
CA LEU A 56 16.68 -31.59 -9.18
C LEU A 56 18.12 -32.11 -9.11
N ALA A 57 18.49 -32.83 -8.04
CA ALA A 57 19.82 -33.44 -7.94
C ALA A 57 20.03 -34.55 -9.02
N GLU A 58 18.98 -35.31 -9.36
CA GLU A 58 19.04 -36.28 -10.44
C GLU A 58 19.14 -35.57 -11.81
N LEU A 59 18.33 -34.55 -12.04
CA LEU A 59 18.34 -33.77 -13.28
C LEU A 59 19.68 -33.06 -13.54
N ALA A 60 20.34 -32.57 -12.50
CA ALA A 60 21.65 -31.93 -12.62
C ALA A 60 22.71 -32.90 -13.18
N ARG A 61 22.63 -34.20 -12.81
CA ARG A 61 23.54 -35.22 -13.35
C ARG A 61 23.23 -35.62 -14.80
N ARG A 62 22.02 -35.33 -15.25
CA ARG A 62 21.48 -35.73 -16.57
C ARG A 62 21.44 -34.58 -17.57
N ALA A 63 21.74 -33.38 -17.15
CA ALA A 63 21.75 -32.21 -18.03
C ALA A 63 22.72 -32.43 -19.21
N ALA A 64 22.19 -32.33 -20.42
CA ALA A 64 22.94 -32.59 -21.64
C ALA A 64 23.59 -31.33 -22.24
N SER A 65 23.11 -30.15 -21.87
CA SER A 65 23.59 -28.87 -22.35
C SER A 65 23.79 -27.88 -21.19
N VAL A 66 24.56 -26.80 -21.44
CA VAL A 66 24.72 -25.67 -20.50
C VAL A 66 23.36 -25.05 -20.16
N VAL A 67 22.45 -24.95 -21.13
CA VAL A 67 21.10 -24.40 -20.95
C VAL A 67 20.27 -25.26 -20.00
N ASP A 68 20.30 -26.61 -20.17
CA ASP A 68 19.62 -27.54 -19.26
C ASP A 68 20.17 -27.45 -17.85
N LEU A 69 21.51 -27.41 -17.72
CA LEU A 69 22.17 -27.27 -16.42
C LEU A 69 21.80 -25.95 -15.74
N ALA A 70 21.72 -24.85 -16.50
CA ALA A 70 21.29 -23.54 -16.00
C ALA A 70 19.86 -23.57 -15.45
N ALA A 71 18.94 -24.22 -16.19
CA ALA A 71 17.54 -24.33 -15.78
C ALA A 71 17.40 -25.11 -14.46
N VAL A 72 18.10 -26.25 -14.34
CA VAL A 72 18.12 -27.04 -13.09
C VAL A 72 18.77 -26.27 -11.96
N THR A 73 19.89 -25.56 -12.23
CA THR A 73 20.60 -24.77 -11.23
C THR A 73 19.71 -23.64 -10.71
N SER A 74 19.00 -22.94 -11.59
CA SER A 74 18.05 -21.90 -11.19
C SER A 74 16.96 -22.44 -10.27
N ALA A 75 16.38 -23.61 -10.57
CA ALA A 75 15.38 -24.26 -9.72
C ALA A 75 15.98 -24.72 -8.37
N ARG A 76 17.24 -25.19 -8.34
CA ARG A 76 17.95 -25.54 -7.09
C ARG A 76 18.21 -24.29 -6.22
N ILE A 77 18.62 -23.18 -6.82
CA ILE A 77 18.81 -21.92 -6.12
C ILE A 77 17.50 -21.45 -5.49
N GLU A 78 16.38 -21.53 -6.20
CA GLU A 78 15.06 -21.17 -5.69
C GLU A 78 14.62 -22.06 -4.53
N LEU A 79 14.80 -23.38 -4.66
CA LEU A 79 14.53 -24.35 -3.59
C LEU A 79 15.33 -24.01 -2.32
N TYR A 80 16.65 -23.84 -2.44
CA TYR A 80 17.51 -23.57 -1.30
C TYR A 80 17.27 -22.19 -0.69
N THR A 81 16.89 -21.21 -1.51
CA THR A 81 16.44 -19.89 -1.01
C THR A 81 15.16 -20.03 -0.16
N THR A 82 14.20 -20.83 -0.61
CA THR A 82 12.95 -21.11 0.13
C THR A 82 13.22 -21.82 1.45
N LEU A 83 14.22 -22.72 1.47
CA LEU A 83 14.67 -23.47 2.67
C LEU A 83 15.59 -22.62 3.61
N ALA A 84 15.85 -21.35 3.27
CA ALA A 84 16.83 -20.50 3.94
C ALA A 84 18.27 -21.09 3.95
N ARG A 85 18.61 -21.98 3.01
CA ARG A 85 19.93 -22.61 2.84
C ARG A 85 20.73 -21.85 1.77
N SER A 86 21.10 -20.60 2.10
CA SER A 86 21.88 -19.75 1.20
C SER A 86 23.28 -20.34 0.85
N ASP A 87 23.83 -21.11 1.77
CA ASP A 87 25.06 -21.88 1.58
C ASP A 87 24.98 -22.83 0.38
N LEU A 88 23.95 -23.68 0.34
CA LEU A 88 23.72 -24.65 -0.75
C LEU A 88 23.34 -23.95 -2.07
N ALA A 89 22.60 -22.84 -2.01
CA ALA A 89 22.29 -22.05 -3.19
C ALA A 89 23.55 -21.44 -3.82
N THR A 90 24.45 -20.93 -2.97
CA THR A 90 25.75 -20.38 -3.40
C THR A 90 26.66 -21.45 -3.97
N GLU A 91 26.74 -22.62 -3.33
CA GLU A 91 27.50 -23.76 -3.84
C GLU A 91 27.00 -24.20 -5.22
N ALA A 92 25.68 -24.35 -5.39
CA ALA A 92 25.09 -24.69 -6.68
C ALA A 92 25.38 -23.65 -7.77
N THR A 93 25.44 -22.36 -7.39
CA THR A 93 25.83 -21.27 -8.30
C THR A 93 27.27 -21.39 -8.72
N LEU A 94 28.20 -21.59 -7.78
CA LEU A 94 29.63 -21.70 -8.07
C LEU A 94 29.96 -22.95 -8.88
N ASP A 95 29.25 -24.07 -8.63
CA ASP A 95 29.39 -25.29 -9.43
C ASP A 95 29.00 -25.06 -10.89
N TYR A 96 27.88 -24.37 -11.13
CA TYR A 96 27.47 -23.98 -12.47
C TYR A 96 28.49 -23.04 -13.14
N LEU A 97 28.96 -22.01 -12.42
CA LEU A 97 29.93 -21.05 -12.96
C LEU A 97 31.23 -21.71 -13.36
N ARG A 98 31.76 -22.66 -12.58
CA ARG A 98 32.93 -23.46 -12.95
C ARG A 98 32.70 -24.26 -14.25
N HIS A 99 31.49 -24.77 -14.43
CA HIS A 99 31.14 -25.51 -15.66
C HIS A 99 31.18 -24.64 -16.93
N VAL A 100 30.84 -23.33 -16.78
CA VAL A 100 30.94 -22.35 -17.89
C VAL A 100 32.27 -21.59 -17.93
N GLY A 101 33.30 -22.06 -17.22
CA GLY A 101 34.65 -21.52 -17.26
C GLY A 101 34.91 -20.33 -16.37
N ILE A 102 33.99 -20.03 -15.43
CA ILE A 102 34.13 -18.97 -14.41
C ILE A 102 34.49 -19.63 -13.08
N ASP A 103 35.77 -19.60 -12.70
CA ASP A 103 36.21 -20.22 -11.45
C ASP A 103 36.49 -19.16 -10.38
N TRP A 104 35.45 -18.91 -9.56
CA TRP A 104 35.54 -18.01 -8.41
C TRP A 104 35.65 -18.79 -7.10
N PRO A 105 36.47 -18.29 -6.15
CA PRO A 105 36.44 -18.79 -4.79
C PRO A 105 35.13 -18.41 -4.07
N ALA A 106 34.75 -19.22 -3.07
CA ALA A 106 33.58 -18.91 -2.26
C ALA A 106 33.71 -17.59 -1.48
N HIS A 107 34.94 -17.18 -1.18
CA HIS A 107 35.30 -15.93 -0.51
C HIS A 107 36.35 -15.16 -1.35
N PRO A 108 35.89 -14.36 -2.33
CA PRO A 108 36.80 -13.58 -3.16
C PRO A 108 37.43 -12.40 -2.41
N THR A 109 38.47 -11.83 -2.99
CA THR A 109 39.16 -10.65 -2.46
C THR A 109 38.54 -9.35 -2.97
N ASP A 110 38.85 -8.22 -2.32
CA ASP A 110 38.45 -6.90 -2.82
C ASP A 110 39.10 -6.56 -4.18
N ASP A 111 40.26 -7.12 -4.47
CA ASP A 111 40.92 -6.94 -5.76
C ASP A 111 40.22 -7.72 -6.89
N ASP A 112 39.58 -8.86 -6.58
CA ASP A 112 38.74 -9.58 -7.53
C ASP A 112 37.54 -8.74 -7.94
N VAL A 113 36.87 -8.16 -6.96
CA VAL A 113 35.71 -7.27 -7.18
C VAL A 113 36.15 -6.01 -7.95
N ARG A 114 37.30 -5.42 -7.60
CA ARG A 114 37.80 -4.22 -8.26
C ARG A 114 38.06 -4.48 -9.73
N ARG A 115 38.69 -5.60 -10.08
CA ARG A 115 38.96 -5.98 -11.48
C ARG A 115 37.68 -6.09 -12.31
N GLU A 116 36.66 -6.77 -11.79
CA GLU A 116 35.39 -6.91 -12.51
C GLU A 116 34.61 -5.58 -12.61
N TYR A 117 34.71 -4.72 -11.60
CA TYR A 117 34.11 -3.39 -11.63
C TYR A 117 34.83 -2.44 -12.61
N ASP A 118 36.15 -2.44 -12.62
CA ASP A 118 36.94 -1.63 -13.56
C ASP A 118 36.68 -2.04 -15.01
N ARG A 119 36.35 -3.32 -15.25
CA ARG A 119 35.93 -3.80 -16.56
C ARG A 119 34.63 -3.14 -16.99
N ILE A 120 33.63 -2.99 -16.10
CA ILE A 120 32.38 -2.26 -16.40
C ILE A 120 32.73 -0.82 -16.85
N ARG A 121 33.62 -0.13 -16.13
CA ARG A 121 34.02 1.25 -16.48
C ARG A 121 34.70 1.32 -17.85
N LEU A 122 35.54 0.35 -18.16
CA LEU A 122 36.21 0.26 -19.42
C LEU A 122 35.24 0.00 -20.60
N GLU A 123 34.37 -0.98 -20.45
CA GLU A 123 33.40 -1.37 -21.48
C GLU A 123 32.27 -0.31 -21.67
N LEU A 124 31.87 0.37 -20.59
CA LEU A 124 30.96 1.51 -20.67
C LEU A 124 31.59 2.66 -21.50
N GLY A 125 32.87 2.96 -21.28
CA GLY A 125 33.59 4.00 -22.00
C GLY A 125 32.90 5.36 -21.89
N PRO A 126 32.73 6.10 -23.02
CA PRO A 126 32.08 7.40 -23.06
C PRO A 126 30.54 7.34 -23.12
N ARG A 127 29.93 6.16 -23.13
CA ARG A 127 28.46 6.00 -23.27
C ARG A 127 27.76 6.58 -22.05
N ALA A 128 26.61 7.21 -22.29
CA ALA A 128 25.70 7.57 -21.20
C ALA A 128 25.09 6.30 -20.62
N ILE A 129 24.82 6.29 -19.28
CA ILE A 129 24.24 5.13 -18.59
C ILE A 129 22.87 4.79 -19.21
N GLU A 130 22.10 5.79 -19.61
CA GLU A 130 20.76 5.65 -20.21
C GLU A 130 20.79 4.88 -21.55
N GLU A 131 21.88 4.97 -22.31
CA GLU A 131 22.05 4.25 -23.58
C GLU A 131 22.15 2.73 -23.40
N LEU A 132 22.38 2.25 -22.17
CA LEU A 132 22.43 0.82 -21.89
C LEU A 132 21.08 0.12 -22.09
N ALA A 133 19.98 0.85 -21.98
CA ALA A 133 18.65 0.29 -22.28
C ALA A 133 18.48 -0.05 -23.78
N ASP A 134 19.25 0.58 -24.65
CA ASP A 134 19.18 0.43 -26.11
C ASP A 134 20.25 -0.54 -26.67
N LEU A 135 20.98 -1.25 -25.81
CA LEU A 135 21.91 -2.30 -26.27
C LEU A 135 21.15 -3.39 -27.04
N PRO A 136 21.79 -4.03 -28.05
CA PRO A 136 21.14 -5.09 -28.82
C PRO A 136 20.73 -6.27 -27.92
N ALA A 137 19.76 -7.06 -28.38
CA ALA A 137 19.34 -8.26 -27.65
C ALA A 137 20.47 -9.32 -27.64
N MET A 138 20.71 -9.92 -26.47
CA MET A 138 21.61 -11.06 -26.31
C MET A 138 21.05 -12.29 -27.05
N THR A 139 21.74 -12.78 -28.05
CA THR A 139 21.24 -13.86 -28.92
C THR A 139 21.75 -15.25 -28.52
N ASP A 140 22.94 -15.33 -27.93
CA ASP A 140 23.54 -16.60 -27.51
C ASP A 140 22.75 -17.24 -26.35
N PRO A 141 22.26 -18.51 -26.51
CA PRO A 141 21.45 -19.16 -25.51
C PRO A 141 22.22 -19.51 -24.23
N GLU A 142 23.53 -19.75 -24.29
CA GLU A 142 24.36 -20.08 -23.12
C GLU A 142 24.62 -18.84 -22.28
N HIS A 143 24.91 -17.69 -22.93
CA HIS A 143 25.04 -16.40 -22.22
C HIS A 143 23.73 -15.97 -21.56
N ARG A 144 22.59 -16.18 -22.24
CA ARG A 144 21.27 -15.90 -21.66
C ARG A 144 20.97 -16.80 -20.46
N ALA A 145 21.25 -18.08 -20.58
CA ALA A 145 21.08 -19.05 -19.50
C ALA A 145 21.98 -18.73 -18.28
N THR A 146 23.23 -18.34 -18.54
CA THR A 146 24.16 -17.88 -17.49
C THR A 146 23.66 -16.62 -16.80
N MET A 147 23.11 -15.64 -17.55
CA MET A 147 22.50 -14.45 -16.99
C MET A 147 21.31 -14.80 -16.07
N ASP A 148 20.49 -15.77 -16.47
CA ASP A 148 19.34 -16.23 -15.65
C ASP A 148 19.79 -16.85 -14.33
N VAL A 149 20.84 -17.69 -14.34
CA VAL A 149 21.44 -18.26 -13.12
C VAL A 149 21.99 -17.17 -12.21
N LEU A 150 22.76 -16.22 -12.77
CA LEU A 150 23.29 -15.09 -12.00
C LEU A 150 22.18 -14.22 -11.41
N ALA A 151 21.12 -13.94 -12.16
CA ALA A 151 19.96 -13.18 -11.69
C ALA A 151 19.21 -13.90 -10.55
N GLN A 152 19.10 -15.23 -10.61
CA GLN A 152 18.48 -16.05 -9.55
C GLN A 152 19.36 -16.11 -8.31
N ALA A 153 20.69 -16.12 -8.46
CA ALA A 153 21.64 -16.24 -7.37
C ALA A 153 21.80 -14.97 -6.50
N GLN A 154 21.29 -13.82 -6.94
CA GLN A 154 21.47 -12.53 -6.26
C GLN A 154 21.14 -12.56 -4.77
N SER A 155 19.97 -13.08 -4.41
CA SER A 155 19.50 -13.05 -3.03
C SER A 155 20.30 -13.99 -2.11
N PRO A 156 20.47 -15.30 -2.40
CA PRO A 156 21.18 -16.19 -1.51
C PRO A 156 22.69 -15.87 -1.42
N VAL A 157 23.35 -15.53 -2.54
CA VAL A 157 24.79 -15.19 -2.53
C VAL A 157 25.09 -13.99 -1.63
N ARG A 158 24.21 -12.98 -1.63
CA ARG A 158 24.34 -11.83 -0.72
C ARG A 158 24.34 -12.22 0.75
N SER A 159 23.58 -13.24 1.14
CA SER A 159 23.51 -13.72 2.51
C SER A 159 24.73 -14.54 2.94
N THR A 160 25.61 -14.92 2.01
CA THR A 160 26.81 -15.71 2.27
C THR A 160 28.09 -14.90 2.24
N ASP A 161 28.27 -14.07 1.18
CA ASP A 161 29.48 -13.26 1.02
C ASP A 161 29.21 -12.01 0.16
N GLU A 162 29.52 -10.83 0.70
CA GLU A 162 29.30 -9.54 0.05
C GLU A 162 30.16 -9.35 -1.20
N ARG A 163 31.41 -9.86 -1.18
CA ARG A 163 32.33 -9.73 -2.31
C ARG A 163 31.93 -10.65 -3.46
N LEU A 164 31.51 -11.87 -3.14
CA LEU A 164 30.98 -12.80 -4.14
C LEU A 164 29.69 -12.23 -4.78
N HIS A 165 28.81 -11.64 -3.98
CA HIS A 165 27.63 -10.95 -4.49
C HIS A 165 28.01 -9.81 -5.43
N SER A 166 29.02 -9.02 -5.08
CA SER A 166 29.55 -7.94 -5.94
C SER A 166 30.10 -8.48 -7.27
N LEU A 167 30.80 -9.63 -7.25
CA LEU A 167 31.27 -10.27 -8.48
C LEU A 167 30.11 -10.73 -9.38
N VAL A 168 29.07 -11.35 -8.79
CA VAL A 168 27.86 -11.77 -9.53
C VAL A 168 27.24 -10.58 -10.23
N ILE A 169 27.04 -9.45 -9.51
CA ILE A 169 26.50 -8.21 -10.08
C ILE A 169 27.38 -7.69 -11.23
N CYS A 170 28.67 -7.53 -11.00
CA CYS A 170 29.59 -7.04 -12.01
C CYS A 170 29.57 -7.92 -13.26
N ARG A 171 29.53 -9.25 -13.09
CA ARG A 171 29.48 -10.18 -14.22
C ARG A 171 28.21 -10.06 -15.04
N MET A 172 27.05 -9.87 -14.39
CA MET A 172 25.79 -9.63 -15.09
C MET A 172 25.87 -8.38 -15.99
N VAL A 173 26.43 -7.30 -15.46
CA VAL A 173 26.57 -6.05 -16.21
C VAL A 173 27.60 -6.21 -17.33
N ASN A 174 28.75 -6.84 -17.08
CA ASN A 174 29.75 -7.12 -18.09
C ASN A 174 29.22 -7.99 -19.23
N LEU A 175 28.44 -9.06 -18.92
CA LEU A 175 27.78 -9.87 -19.94
C LEU A 175 26.83 -9.03 -20.80
N SER A 176 26.11 -8.08 -20.21
CA SER A 176 25.21 -7.19 -20.96
C SER A 176 25.98 -6.24 -21.87
N LEU A 177 27.11 -5.69 -21.41
CA LEU A 177 27.96 -4.79 -22.18
C LEU A 177 28.66 -5.50 -23.36
N GLU A 178 29.07 -6.76 -23.16
CA GLU A 178 29.77 -7.57 -24.15
C GLU A 178 28.83 -8.21 -25.19
N HIS A 179 27.66 -8.69 -24.75
CA HIS A 179 26.79 -9.54 -25.57
C HIS A 179 25.40 -8.96 -25.82
N GLY A 180 25.12 -7.79 -25.27
CA GLY A 180 23.80 -7.15 -25.34
C GLY A 180 22.88 -7.52 -24.19
N ASN A 181 21.66 -6.96 -24.18
CA ASN A 181 20.69 -7.14 -23.09
C ASN A 181 19.92 -8.44 -23.21
N SER A 182 19.69 -9.11 -22.09
CA SER A 182 18.74 -10.18 -21.90
C SER A 182 17.68 -9.78 -20.86
N ASP A 183 16.71 -10.66 -20.61
CA ASP A 183 15.68 -10.43 -19.61
C ASP A 183 16.26 -10.19 -18.21
N GLY A 184 17.40 -10.84 -17.87
CA GLY A 184 18.10 -10.66 -16.60
C GLY A 184 18.94 -9.39 -16.48
N SER A 185 19.23 -8.68 -17.58
CA SER A 185 20.09 -7.49 -17.58
C SER A 185 19.55 -6.37 -16.72
N GLY A 186 18.21 -6.19 -16.71
CA GLY A 186 17.54 -5.22 -15.85
C GLY A 186 17.81 -5.44 -14.37
N VAL A 187 17.91 -6.70 -13.93
CA VAL A 187 18.28 -7.06 -12.55
C VAL A 187 19.74 -6.69 -12.29
N GLY A 188 20.65 -6.99 -13.24
CA GLY A 188 22.05 -6.63 -13.12
C GLY A 188 22.26 -5.13 -12.93
N TYR A 189 21.61 -4.29 -13.74
CA TYR A 189 21.69 -2.83 -13.63
C TYR A 189 21.10 -2.32 -12.30
N ALA A 190 19.93 -2.81 -11.91
CA ALA A 190 19.31 -2.43 -10.64
C ALA A 190 20.20 -2.84 -9.44
N CYS A 191 20.75 -4.06 -9.44
CA CYS A 191 21.65 -4.52 -8.40
C CYS A 191 22.97 -3.73 -8.36
N LEU A 192 23.54 -3.36 -9.53
CA LEU A 192 24.71 -2.51 -9.58
C LEU A 192 24.45 -1.17 -8.87
N GLY A 193 23.33 -0.52 -9.18
CA GLY A 193 22.92 0.72 -8.55
C GLY A 193 22.65 0.60 -7.05
N ALA A 194 22.11 -0.54 -6.60
CA ALA A 194 21.74 -0.80 -5.22
C ALA A 194 22.95 -1.11 -4.32
N PHE A 195 23.77 -2.09 -4.72
CA PHE A 195 24.74 -2.71 -3.83
C PHE A 195 26.18 -2.23 -4.04
N LEU A 196 26.51 -1.68 -5.20
CA LEU A 196 27.82 -1.12 -5.47
C LEU A 196 27.88 0.42 -5.35
N ARG A 197 26.82 1.03 -4.82
CA ARG A 197 26.75 2.48 -4.57
C ARG A 197 27.99 3.05 -3.85
N PRO A 198 28.58 2.41 -2.82
CA PRO A 198 29.77 2.95 -2.16
C PRO A 198 31.01 3.02 -3.06
N ARG A 199 30.98 2.38 -4.23
CA ARG A 199 32.08 2.39 -5.21
C ARG A 199 31.91 3.45 -6.29
N PHE A 200 30.79 4.18 -6.28
CA PHE A 200 30.54 5.26 -7.22
C PHE A 200 31.13 6.57 -6.71
N ASP A 201 31.71 7.34 -7.59
CA ASP A 201 32.18 8.70 -7.31
C ASP A 201 30.99 9.66 -7.09
N ASN A 202 29.85 9.33 -7.69
CA ASN A 202 28.59 10.08 -7.56
C ASN A 202 27.44 9.12 -7.22
N PRO A 203 26.81 9.26 -6.03
CA PRO A 203 25.69 8.41 -5.61
C PRO A 203 24.47 8.43 -6.53
N GLU A 204 24.28 9.50 -7.31
CA GLU A 204 23.22 9.60 -8.30
C GLU A 204 23.36 8.56 -9.42
N MET A 205 24.58 8.08 -9.69
CA MET A 205 24.80 7.00 -10.67
C MET A 205 24.02 5.74 -10.30
N GLY A 206 23.91 5.41 -9.01
CA GLY A 206 23.12 4.28 -8.56
C GLY A 206 21.65 4.37 -8.97
N PHE A 207 21.05 5.55 -8.83
CA PHE A 207 19.67 5.80 -9.26
C PHE A 207 19.53 5.69 -10.78
N ARG A 208 20.46 6.24 -11.55
CA ARG A 208 20.46 6.15 -13.02
C ARG A 208 20.57 4.70 -13.51
N PHE A 209 21.41 3.86 -12.93
CA PHE A 209 21.47 2.42 -13.25
C PHE A 209 20.15 1.71 -12.90
N GLY A 210 19.56 2.01 -11.75
CA GLY A 210 18.24 1.47 -11.38
C GLY A 210 17.15 1.87 -12.37
N GLN A 211 17.16 3.12 -12.86
CA GLN A 211 16.24 3.62 -13.86
C GLN A 211 16.41 2.91 -15.21
N VAL A 212 17.64 2.63 -15.66
CA VAL A 212 17.90 1.81 -16.85
C VAL A 212 17.30 0.41 -16.69
N GLY A 213 17.45 -0.21 -15.52
CA GLY A 213 16.81 -1.49 -15.24
C GLY A 213 15.29 -1.43 -15.37
N LEU A 214 14.67 -0.37 -14.83
CA LEU A 214 13.22 -0.13 -14.94
C LEU A 214 12.81 0.07 -16.41
N ASP A 215 13.49 0.94 -17.13
CA ASP A 215 13.19 1.24 -18.54
C ASP A 215 13.25 -0.02 -19.40
N LEU A 216 14.24 -0.89 -19.16
CA LEU A 216 14.42 -2.13 -19.89
C LEU A 216 13.23 -3.09 -19.68
N VAL A 217 12.80 -3.31 -18.44
CA VAL A 217 11.68 -4.23 -18.14
C VAL A 217 10.32 -3.67 -18.58
N GLU A 218 10.13 -2.34 -18.56
CA GLU A 218 8.88 -1.70 -19.01
C GLU A 218 8.78 -1.66 -20.53
N ARG A 219 9.81 -1.21 -21.25
CA ARG A 219 9.79 -1.07 -22.70
C ARG A 219 9.66 -2.41 -23.43
N HIS A 220 10.29 -3.46 -22.91
CA HIS A 220 10.27 -4.78 -23.53
C HIS A 220 9.23 -5.73 -22.93
N GLY A 221 8.46 -5.31 -21.93
CA GLY A 221 7.43 -6.12 -21.28
C GLY A 221 7.99 -7.38 -20.61
N LEU A 222 9.22 -7.30 -20.03
CA LEU A 222 9.94 -8.44 -19.47
C LEU A 222 9.33 -8.87 -18.13
N LEU A 223 8.31 -9.70 -18.15
CA LEU A 223 7.52 -10.08 -16.97
C LEU A 223 8.35 -10.83 -15.92
N ARG A 224 9.22 -11.76 -16.35
CA ARG A 224 9.93 -12.71 -15.45
C ARG A 224 10.75 -12.00 -14.35
N TRP A 225 11.44 -10.92 -14.66
CA TRP A 225 12.34 -10.23 -13.73
C TRP A 225 11.82 -8.88 -13.24
N LYS A 226 10.65 -8.50 -13.68
CA LYS A 226 10.02 -7.20 -13.41
C LYS A 226 9.89 -6.91 -11.91
N ALA A 227 9.43 -7.90 -11.15
CA ALA A 227 9.30 -7.79 -9.70
C ALA A 227 10.61 -7.46 -9.00
N ARG A 228 11.72 -8.08 -9.43
CA ARG A 228 13.05 -7.87 -8.84
C ARG A 228 13.58 -6.47 -9.09
N VAL A 229 13.38 -5.96 -10.30
CA VAL A 229 13.76 -4.58 -10.66
C VAL A 229 12.93 -3.57 -9.88
N TYR A 230 11.63 -3.77 -9.78
CA TYR A 230 10.76 -2.89 -9.00
C TYR A 230 11.15 -2.85 -7.52
N LEU A 231 11.46 -4.00 -6.92
CA LEU A 231 11.91 -4.04 -5.54
C LEU A 231 13.27 -3.37 -5.37
N GLY A 232 14.24 -3.67 -6.24
CA GLY A 232 15.56 -3.08 -6.21
C GLY A 232 15.52 -1.57 -6.30
N LEU A 233 14.80 -1.03 -7.29
CA LEU A 233 14.66 0.41 -7.45
C LEU A 233 13.83 1.04 -6.32
N GLY A 234 12.67 0.47 -5.99
CA GLY A 234 11.74 1.07 -5.03
C GLY A 234 12.21 1.04 -3.59
N ALA A 235 12.72 -0.12 -3.12
CA ALA A 235 13.08 -0.31 -1.72
C ALA A 235 14.56 -0.10 -1.41
N VAL A 236 15.46 -0.32 -2.38
CA VAL A 236 16.90 -0.34 -2.10
C VAL A 236 17.63 0.89 -2.66
N ILE A 237 17.22 1.40 -3.82
CA ILE A 237 17.88 2.55 -4.46
C ILE A 237 17.19 3.87 -4.12
N THR A 238 15.87 3.95 -4.30
CA THR A 238 15.11 5.19 -4.13
C THR A 238 15.33 5.86 -2.77
N PRO A 239 15.37 5.15 -1.62
CA PRO A 239 15.54 5.78 -0.32
C PRO A 239 16.85 6.56 -0.13
N TRP A 240 17.85 6.32 -0.97
CA TRP A 240 19.17 6.99 -0.93
C TRP A 240 19.29 8.18 -1.89
N SER A 241 18.31 8.37 -2.76
CA SER A 241 18.36 9.38 -3.82
C SER A 241 17.11 10.25 -3.93
N LYS A 242 15.99 9.78 -3.43
CA LYS A 242 14.67 10.46 -3.48
C LYS A 242 13.93 10.23 -2.17
N HIS A 243 12.88 11.02 -1.93
CA HIS A 243 12.03 10.84 -0.76
C HIS A 243 11.47 9.40 -0.68
N LEU A 244 11.48 8.80 0.52
CA LEU A 244 11.05 7.41 0.80
C LEU A 244 9.71 7.04 0.16
N ARG A 245 8.72 7.95 0.22
CA ARG A 245 7.39 7.72 -0.34
C ARG A 245 7.39 7.44 -1.83
N SER A 246 8.39 7.96 -2.56
CA SER A 246 8.51 7.72 -4.01
C SER A 246 8.75 6.25 -4.37
N GLY A 247 9.31 5.45 -3.45
CA GLY A 247 9.56 4.02 -3.66
C GLY A 247 8.36 3.12 -3.37
N VAL A 248 7.38 3.60 -2.59
CA VAL A 248 6.24 2.78 -2.11
C VAL A 248 5.44 2.17 -3.26
N GLU A 249 5.15 2.97 -4.28
CA GLU A 249 4.37 2.50 -5.43
C GLU A 249 5.10 1.39 -6.21
N LEU A 250 6.40 1.52 -6.42
CA LEU A 250 7.20 0.47 -7.06
C LEU A 250 7.21 -0.83 -6.25
N VAL A 251 7.24 -0.73 -4.92
CA VAL A 251 7.18 -1.92 -4.05
C VAL A 251 5.80 -2.59 -4.11
N ARG A 252 4.72 -1.82 -4.24
CA ARG A 252 3.36 -2.38 -4.48
C ARG A 252 3.29 -3.08 -5.83
N ARG A 253 3.76 -2.43 -6.89
CA ARG A 253 3.86 -3.03 -8.23
C ARG A 253 4.75 -4.26 -8.28
N CYS A 254 5.79 -4.34 -7.43
CA CYS A 254 6.58 -5.55 -7.26
C CYS A 254 5.73 -6.73 -6.79
N PHE A 255 4.86 -6.53 -5.80
CA PHE A 255 3.97 -7.57 -5.30
C PHE A 255 3.04 -8.11 -6.39
N ASP A 256 2.44 -7.22 -7.17
CA ASP A 256 1.53 -7.60 -8.25
C ASP A 256 2.27 -8.37 -9.34
N ALA A 257 3.41 -7.86 -9.83
CA ALA A 257 4.23 -8.52 -10.85
C ALA A 257 4.77 -9.89 -10.38
N ALA A 258 5.13 -10.01 -9.10
CA ALA A 258 5.59 -11.27 -8.52
C ALA A 258 4.47 -12.32 -8.45
N ASN A 259 3.24 -11.91 -8.10
CA ASN A 259 2.09 -12.81 -8.12
C ASN A 259 1.70 -13.24 -9.54
N GLU A 260 1.78 -12.35 -10.54
CA GLU A 260 1.53 -12.68 -11.95
C GLU A 260 2.48 -13.76 -12.48
N THR A 261 3.74 -13.71 -12.05
CA THR A 261 4.78 -14.65 -12.50
C THR A 261 4.95 -15.88 -11.58
N GLY A 262 4.31 -15.88 -10.41
CA GLY A 262 4.48 -16.94 -9.40
C GLY A 262 5.77 -16.83 -8.59
N ASP A 263 6.48 -15.70 -8.63
CA ASP A 263 7.69 -15.46 -7.83
C ASP A 263 7.31 -15.14 -6.37
N LEU A 264 6.98 -16.20 -5.61
CA LEU A 264 6.57 -16.07 -4.19
C LEU A 264 7.66 -15.46 -3.31
N THR A 265 8.93 -15.61 -3.70
CA THR A 265 10.07 -15.03 -3.00
C THR A 265 10.01 -13.50 -3.03
N PHE A 266 9.89 -12.90 -4.23
CA PHE A 266 9.82 -11.46 -4.36
C PHE A 266 8.45 -10.87 -3.95
N ALA A 267 7.37 -11.63 -4.09
CA ALA A 267 6.09 -11.28 -3.45
C ALA A 267 6.24 -11.16 -1.93
N SER A 268 6.97 -12.08 -1.28
CA SER A 268 7.23 -12.03 0.16
C SER A 268 8.17 -10.88 0.55
N TYR A 269 9.27 -10.67 -0.18
CA TYR A 269 10.18 -9.55 0.07
C TYR A 269 9.50 -8.19 -0.07
N SER A 270 8.59 -8.02 -1.04
CA SER A 270 7.86 -6.77 -1.21
C SER A 270 7.00 -6.44 0.01
N ARG A 271 6.40 -7.44 0.67
CA ARG A 271 5.63 -7.23 1.90
C ARG A 271 6.50 -6.72 3.04
N ASN A 272 7.69 -7.29 3.23
CA ASN A 272 8.66 -6.82 4.21
C ASN A 272 9.10 -5.38 3.92
N CYS A 273 9.55 -5.10 2.70
CA CYS A 273 10.06 -3.79 2.31
C CYS A 273 8.98 -2.70 2.34
N LEU A 274 7.72 -3.04 2.03
CA LEU A 274 6.61 -2.10 2.13
C LEU A 274 6.42 -1.61 3.56
N VAL A 275 6.42 -2.53 4.54
CA VAL A 275 6.30 -2.18 5.96
C VAL A 275 7.47 -1.31 6.41
N THR A 276 8.70 -1.63 6.00
CA THR A 276 9.88 -0.80 6.28
C THR A 276 9.70 0.63 5.76
N LEU A 277 9.34 0.80 4.48
CA LEU A 277 9.20 2.13 3.88
C LEU A 277 8.07 2.94 4.54
N LEU A 278 6.92 2.33 4.80
CA LEU A 278 5.79 3.00 5.45
C LEU A 278 6.13 3.42 6.89
N LEU A 279 6.79 2.55 7.65
CA LEU A 279 7.24 2.85 9.01
C LEU A 279 8.26 3.99 9.03
N ALA A 280 9.27 3.92 8.15
CA ALA A 280 10.31 4.93 8.04
C ALA A 280 9.80 6.28 7.50
N ALA A 281 8.75 6.26 6.66
CA ALA A 281 8.07 7.46 6.14
C ALA A 281 7.15 8.14 7.16
N GLY A 282 6.95 7.54 8.34
CA GLY A 282 6.08 8.09 9.38
C GLY A 282 4.59 7.97 9.07
N GLU A 283 4.21 6.97 8.29
CA GLU A 283 2.80 6.71 8.03
C GLU A 283 2.06 6.31 9.32
N PRO A 284 0.74 6.59 9.44
CA PRO A 284 -0.02 6.27 10.64
C PRO A 284 0.11 4.80 11.03
N LEU A 285 0.57 4.52 12.26
CA LEU A 285 0.90 3.17 12.72
C LEU A 285 -0.25 2.16 12.59
N ALA A 286 -1.51 2.61 12.70
CA ALA A 286 -2.66 1.75 12.49
C ALA A 286 -2.77 1.25 11.03
N ALA A 287 -2.37 2.06 10.06
CA ALA A 287 -2.32 1.66 8.66
C ALA A 287 -1.13 0.71 8.39
N VAL A 288 0.05 1.05 8.95
CA VAL A 288 1.25 0.22 8.83
C VAL A 288 1.04 -1.15 9.47
N GLN A 289 0.34 -1.22 10.61
CA GLN A 289 -0.01 -2.48 11.25
C GLN A 289 -0.87 -3.38 10.35
N ARG A 290 -1.91 -2.82 9.72
CA ARG A 290 -2.75 -3.61 8.78
C ARG A 290 -1.94 -4.18 7.63
N GLU A 291 -1.02 -3.41 7.05
CA GLU A 291 -0.11 -3.90 6.00
C GLU A 291 0.83 -4.99 6.52
N ALA A 292 1.36 -4.84 7.74
CA ALA A 292 2.23 -5.84 8.37
C ALA A 292 1.47 -7.14 8.67
N GLU A 293 0.25 -7.07 9.20
CA GLU A 293 -0.60 -8.23 9.48
C GLU A 293 -1.01 -8.96 8.19
N ALA A 294 -1.40 -8.22 7.15
CA ALA A 294 -1.69 -8.78 5.83
C ALA A 294 -0.43 -9.42 5.21
N GLY A 295 0.72 -8.76 5.33
CA GLY A 295 2.00 -9.28 4.91
C GLY A 295 2.38 -10.56 5.64
N LEU A 296 2.24 -10.60 6.98
CA LEU A 296 2.54 -11.76 7.80
C LEU A 296 1.65 -12.95 7.44
N ALA A 297 0.35 -12.73 7.23
CA ALA A 297 -0.58 -13.76 6.79
C ALA A 297 -0.18 -14.35 5.43
N PHE A 298 0.23 -13.50 4.48
CA PHE A 298 0.70 -13.92 3.17
C PHE A 298 1.98 -14.77 3.26
N VAL A 299 3.02 -14.30 3.96
CA VAL A 299 4.31 -15.00 4.03
C VAL A 299 4.22 -16.30 4.83
N ARG A 300 3.32 -16.39 5.83
CA ARG A 300 3.00 -17.65 6.52
C ARG A 300 2.37 -18.67 5.58
N LYS A 301 1.45 -18.23 4.71
CA LYS A 301 0.86 -19.09 3.68
C LYS A 301 1.90 -19.54 2.64
N ALA A 302 2.83 -18.67 2.28
CA ALA A 302 3.95 -18.96 1.40
C ALA A 302 5.02 -19.86 2.07
N LYS A 303 4.97 -20.04 3.40
CA LYS A 303 5.94 -20.83 4.21
C LYS A 303 7.38 -20.30 4.10
N PHE A 304 7.57 -18.99 3.93
CA PHE A 304 8.89 -18.39 3.78
C PHE A 304 9.41 -17.88 5.12
N GLY A 305 10.12 -18.76 5.88
CA GLY A 305 10.53 -18.53 7.27
C GLY A 305 11.30 -17.23 7.49
N LEU A 306 12.30 -16.94 6.67
CA LEU A 306 13.10 -15.71 6.76
C LEU A 306 12.25 -14.44 6.77
N VAL A 307 11.27 -14.34 5.88
CA VAL A 307 10.43 -13.15 5.78
C VAL A 307 9.34 -13.13 6.86
N ILE A 308 8.93 -14.30 7.37
CA ILE A 308 8.07 -14.38 8.56
C ILE A 308 8.75 -13.68 9.72
N ASP A 309 10.03 -13.95 9.98
CA ASP A 309 10.79 -13.35 11.07
C ASP A 309 10.93 -11.83 10.89
N HIS A 310 11.21 -11.37 9.68
CA HIS A 310 11.31 -9.94 9.38
C HIS A 310 9.99 -9.20 9.65
N VAL A 311 8.89 -9.67 9.09
CA VAL A 311 7.59 -8.99 9.23
C VAL A 311 7.05 -9.10 10.66
N ALA A 312 7.28 -10.24 11.34
CA ALA A 312 6.89 -10.41 12.73
C ALA A 312 7.58 -9.39 13.65
N THR A 313 8.89 -9.18 13.48
CA THR A 313 9.64 -8.22 14.31
C THR A 313 9.24 -6.77 14.02
N GLN A 314 8.94 -6.41 12.76
CA GLN A 314 8.39 -5.10 12.44
C GLN A 314 7.00 -4.90 13.07
N LEU A 315 6.15 -5.92 13.02
CA LEU A 315 4.82 -5.88 13.64
C LEU A 315 4.93 -5.68 15.15
N GLN A 316 5.90 -6.33 15.82
CA GLN A 316 6.10 -6.15 17.26
C GLN A 316 6.60 -4.76 17.63
N LEU A 317 7.47 -4.13 16.82
CA LEU A 317 7.82 -2.73 17.00
C LEU A 317 6.57 -1.83 16.90
N ILE A 318 5.73 -2.05 15.89
CA ILE A 318 4.50 -1.27 15.70
C ILE A 318 3.54 -1.47 16.87
N ARG A 319 3.33 -2.71 17.33
CA ARG A 319 2.48 -3.04 18.49
C ARG A 319 3.00 -2.42 19.77
N SER A 320 4.32 -2.44 19.98
CA SER A 320 4.96 -1.80 21.14
C SER A 320 4.69 -0.30 21.15
N LEU A 321 4.93 0.39 20.04
CA LEU A 321 4.66 1.83 19.91
C LEU A 321 3.19 2.17 20.13
N ARG A 322 2.28 1.33 19.66
CA ARG A 322 0.83 1.45 19.89
C ARG A 322 0.40 1.07 21.31
N GLY A 323 1.31 0.48 22.10
CA GLY A 323 1.05 0.06 23.47
C GLY A 323 0.16 -1.18 23.56
N MET A 324 0.36 -2.11 22.63
CA MET A 324 -0.32 -3.41 22.53
C MET A 324 0.57 -4.57 22.99
N THR A 325 1.81 -4.29 23.43
CA THR A 325 2.72 -5.22 24.10
C THR A 325 2.64 -5.03 25.62
N ARG A 326 3.28 -5.91 26.40
CA ARG A 326 3.30 -5.82 27.86
C ARG A 326 3.82 -4.48 28.37
N GLU A 327 4.90 -4.00 27.77
CA GLU A 327 5.54 -2.73 28.07
C GLU A 327 6.04 -2.06 26.80
N LEU A 328 6.11 -0.73 26.79
CA LEU A 328 6.74 -0.01 25.70
C LEU A 328 8.23 -0.38 25.62
N GLY A 329 8.70 -0.72 24.41
CA GLY A 329 10.06 -1.18 24.16
C GLY A 329 10.25 -2.70 24.25
N SER A 330 9.30 -3.44 24.86
CA SER A 330 9.25 -4.90 24.79
C SER A 330 8.47 -5.37 23.55
N PHE A 331 8.83 -6.54 23.03
CA PHE A 331 8.11 -7.24 21.97
C PHE A 331 7.18 -8.33 22.49
N ASP A 332 7.18 -8.58 23.82
CA ASP A 332 6.32 -9.60 24.43
C ASP A 332 4.84 -9.22 24.35
N ASP A 333 4.05 -10.12 23.77
CA ASP A 333 2.59 -10.07 23.80
C ASP A 333 2.01 -11.48 23.96
N GLU A 334 0.72 -11.70 23.66
CA GLU A 334 0.07 -13.01 23.79
C GLU A 334 0.60 -14.04 22.78
N ASP A 335 1.07 -13.58 21.61
CA ASP A 335 1.48 -14.42 20.47
C ASP A 335 3.00 -14.45 20.25
N PHE A 336 3.77 -13.56 20.88
CA PHE A 336 5.19 -13.39 20.65
C PHE A 336 5.96 -13.34 21.98
N ALA A 337 6.91 -14.22 22.14
CA ALA A 337 7.82 -14.28 23.29
C ALA A 337 9.24 -13.91 22.85
N GLU A 338 9.71 -12.73 23.29
CA GLU A 338 10.97 -12.12 22.90
C GLU A 338 12.18 -13.04 23.14
N ALA A 339 12.26 -13.62 24.33
CA ALA A 339 13.36 -14.51 24.70
C ALA A 339 13.41 -15.80 23.85
N GLN A 340 12.23 -16.35 23.46
CA GLN A 340 12.17 -17.52 22.58
C GLN A 340 12.61 -17.17 21.16
N PHE A 341 12.25 -15.98 20.70
CA PHE A 341 12.65 -15.52 19.38
C PHE A 341 14.16 -15.24 19.30
N GLU A 342 14.75 -14.63 20.33
CA GLU A 342 16.20 -14.45 20.41
C GLU A 342 16.93 -15.79 20.43
N GLN A 343 16.43 -16.77 21.17
CA GLN A 343 16.97 -18.13 21.17
C GLN A 343 16.86 -18.80 19.79
N HIS A 344 15.75 -18.59 19.06
CA HIS A 344 15.59 -19.08 17.69
C HIS A 344 16.65 -18.49 16.75
N LEU A 345 16.92 -17.18 16.85
CA LEU A 345 17.93 -16.51 16.03
C LEU A 345 19.37 -16.97 16.37
N GLU A 346 19.65 -17.23 17.65
CA GLU A 346 20.96 -17.72 18.11
C GLU A 346 21.21 -19.19 17.74
N ALA A 347 20.17 -20.00 17.65
CA ALA A 347 20.28 -21.42 17.35
C ALA A 347 20.63 -21.72 15.89
N ASP A 348 20.34 -20.82 14.95
CA ASP A 348 20.59 -21.02 13.52
C ASP A 348 21.47 -19.89 12.94
N PRO A 349 22.76 -20.18 12.67
CA PRO A 349 23.68 -19.20 12.06
C PRO A 349 23.26 -18.71 10.67
N HIS A 350 22.34 -19.39 9.98
CA HIS A 350 21.85 -18.96 8.66
C HIS A 350 20.83 -17.83 8.76
N LEU A 351 20.31 -17.54 9.96
CA LEU A 351 19.35 -16.46 10.20
C LEU A 351 20.01 -15.08 10.41
N VAL A 352 21.27 -14.89 9.97
CA VAL A 352 22.02 -13.64 10.12
C VAL A 352 21.24 -12.41 9.63
N PHE A 353 20.46 -12.58 8.58
CA PHE A 353 19.65 -11.50 7.99
C PHE A 353 18.46 -11.15 8.91
N ALA A 354 17.73 -12.16 9.41
CA ALA A 354 16.66 -11.97 10.37
C ALA A 354 17.17 -11.38 11.69
N ALA A 355 18.33 -11.85 12.16
CA ALA A 355 18.99 -11.34 13.37
C ALA A 355 19.38 -9.85 13.23
N SER A 356 19.93 -9.43 12.06
CA SER A 356 20.23 -8.02 11.80
C SER A 356 18.97 -7.16 11.87
N TRP A 357 17.89 -7.59 11.20
CA TRP A 357 16.59 -6.88 11.23
C TRP A 357 16.03 -6.76 12.63
N TYR A 358 16.02 -7.88 13.38
CA TYR A 358 15.53 -7.93 14.76
C TYR A 358 16.25 -6.94 15.67
N TRP A 359 17.59 -6.97 15.69
CA TRP A 359 18.36 -6.11 16.59
C TRP A 359 18.23 -4.63 16.24
N ILE A 360 18.05 -4.28 14.97
CA ILE A 360 17.75 -2.90 14.56
C ILE A 360 16.37 -2.47 15.06
N ARG A 361 15.33 -3.31 14.94
CA ARG A 361 13.98 -2.99 15.45
C ARG A 361 13.95 -2.94 16.97
N LYS A 362 14.72 -3.80 17.64
CA LYS A 362 14.91 -3.77 19.09
C LYS A 362 15.56 -2.46 19.56
N LEU A 363 16.63 -2.05 18.88
CA LEU A 363 17.25 -0.74 19.11
C LEU A 363 16.24 0.40 19.00
N GLN A 364 15.42 0.42 17.95
CA GLN A 364 14.38 1.44 17.77
C GLN A 364 13.36 1.43 18.93
N ALA A 365 12.86 0.26 19.30
CA ALA A 365 11.89 0.10 20.37
C ALA A 365 12.44 0.57 21.72
N ARG A 366 13.65 0.14 22.07
CA ARG A 366 14.30 0.50 23.34
C ARG A 366 14.67 1.99 23.39
N CYS A 367 15.18 2.56 22.29
CA CYS A 367 15.48 3.98 22.19
C CYS A 367 14.22 4.84 22.41
N LEU A 368 13.11 4.49 21.75
CA LEU A 368 11.83 5.21 21.91
C LEU A 368 11.20 5.01 23.29
N ALA A 369 11.43 3.86 23.92
CA ALA A 369 11.01 3.62 25.31
C ALA A 369 11.85 4.40 26.35
N GLY A 370 13.01 4.93 25.97
CA GLY A 370 13.94 5.60 26.88
C GLY A 370 14.83 4.64 27.67
N ASP A 371 14.86 3.37 27.26
CA ASP A 371 15.73 2.34 27.83
C ASP A 371 17.06 2.34 27.07
N HIS A 372 17.90 3.30 27.43
CA HIS A 372 19.08 3.64 26.64
C HIS A 372 20.20 2.59 26.76
N ASP A 373 20.30 1.91 27.89
CA ASP A 373 21.28 0.84 28.13
C ASP A 373 20.98 -0.35 27.22
N GLU A 374 19.73 -0.81 27.20
CA GLU A 374 19.29 -1.89 26.32
C GLU A 374 19.32 -1.49 24.83
N ALA A 375 19.09 -0.21 24.53
CA ALA A 375 19.21 0.29 23.16
C ALA A 375 20.67 0.22 22.67
N VAL A 376 21.65 0.62 23.52
CA VAL A 376 23.08 0.49 23.21
C VAL A 376 23.51 -0.97 23.11
N ALA A 377 22.97 -1.85 23.96
CA ALA A 377 23.21 -3.30 23.88
C ALA A 377 22.67 -3.90 22.56
N ALA A 378 21.46 -3.51 22.14
CA ALA A 378 20.87 -3.92 20.86
C ALA A 378 21.71 -3.40 19.67
N ALA A 379 22.19 -2.15 19.72
CA ALA A 379 23.09 -1.60 18.71
C ALA A 379 24.41 -2.39 18.61
N ALA A 380 24.98 -2.80 19.75
CA ALA A 380 26.18 -3.61 19.77
C ALA A 380 25.99 -5.00 19.14
N LYS A 381 24.83 -5.63 19.34
CA LYS A 381 24.44 -6.90 18.71
C LYS A 381 24.16 -6.76 17.21
N ALA A 382 23.55 -5.65 16.76
CA ALA A 382 23.29 -5.39 15.36
C ALA A 382 24.57 -5.09 14.55
N ARG A 383 25.55 -4.41 15.17
CA ARG A 383 26.75 -3.89 14.49
C ARG A 383 27.51 -4.91 13.66
N PRO A 384 27.87 -6.13 14.14
CA PRO A 384 28.61 -7.12 13.36
C PRO A 384 27.78 -7.70 12.20
N LEU A 385 26.46 -7.47 12.17
CA LEU A 385 25.52 -8.00 11.19
C LEU A 385 25.16 -6.99 10.10
N LEU A 386 25.60 -5.73 10.19
CA LEU A 386 25.18 -4.64 9.26
C LEU A 386 25.60 -4.88 7.81
N TRP A 387 26.60 -5.72 7.56
CA TRP A 387 27.02 -6.02 6.20
C TRP A 387 25.89 -6.64 5.35
N VAL A 388 24.97 -7.43 5.94
CA VAL A 388 23.85 -8.00 5.20
C VAL A 388 22.79 -6.96 4.87
N THR A 389 22.70 -5.88 5.64
CA THR A 389 21.69 -4.80 5.48
C THR A 389 22.28 -3.53 4.85
N ALA A 390 23.55 -3.50 4.44
CA ALA A 390 24.29 -2.29 4.04
C ALA A 390 23.61 -1.45 2.96
N ALA A 391 22.86 -2.07 2.04
CA ALA A 391 22.12 -1.37 1.01
C ALA A 391 20.66 -1.02 1.39
N PHE A 392 20.16 -1.59 2.48
CA PHE A 392 18.77 -1.39 2.91
C PHE A 392 18.64 -0.19 3.84
N PHE A 393 17.42 0.34 3.91
CA PHE A 393 17.12 1.52 4.74
C PHE A 393 17.25 1.24 6.24
N GLU A 394 17.22 -0.01 6.65
CA GLU A 394 17.53 -0.45 8.03
C GLU A 394 18.90 0.01 8.51
N THR A 395 19.88 0.12 7.62
CA THR A 395 21.19 0.69 7.97
C THR A 395 21.09 2.17 8.37
N ALA A 396 20.24 2.93 7.68
CA ALA A 396 19.97 4.33 8.05
C ALA A 396 19.25 4.43 9.40
N GLU A 397 18.28 3.56 9.65
CA GLU A 397 17.59 3.45 10.94
C GLU A 397 18.57 3.06 12.07
N TYR A 398 19.45 2.09 11.82
CA TYR A 398 20.49 1.73 12.76
C TYR A 398 21.38 2.92 13.13
N VAL A 399 21.91 3.66 12.15
CA VAL A 399 22.79 4.79 12.37
C VAL A 399 22.10 5.89 13.15
N PHE A 400 20.86 6.22 12.76
CA PHE A 400 20.08 7.27 13.42
C PHE A 400 19.73 6.93 14.87
N TYR A 401 19.13 5.76 15.12
CA TYR A 401 18.75 5.38 16.49
C TYR A 401 19.94 5.05 17.38
N SER A 402 21.05 4.57 16.80
CA SER A 402 22.31 4.45 17.55
C SER A 402 22.84 5.82 17.99
N ALA A 403 22.82 6.82 17.11
CA ALA A 403 23.22 8.18 17.49
C ALA A 403 22.41 8.70 18.67
N LEU A 404 21.08 8.53 18.65
CA LEU A 404 20.21 8.95 19.75
C LEU A 404 20.43 8.15 21.04
N ALA A 405 20.58 6.82 20.95
CA ALA A 405 20.83 5.95 22.10
C ALA A 405 22.16 6.28 22.77
N TYR A 406 23.23 6.45 21.98
CA TYR A 406 24.56 6.79 22.48
C TYR A 406 24.59 8.18 23.11
N ALA A 407 23.90 9.17 22.53
CA ALA A 407 23.78 10.51 23.08
C ALA A 407 23.04 10.52 24.42
N ALA A 408 21.97 9.76 24.55
CA ALA A 408 21.20 9.66 25.78
C ALA A 408 21.93 8.86 26.88
N HIS A 409 22.59 7.75 26.51
CA HIS A 409 23.38 6.94 27.44
C HIS A 409 24.60 7.69 27.97
N HIS A 410 25.22 8.59 27.15
CA HIS A 410 26.39 9.38 27.56
C HIS A 410 26.19 10.14 28.87
N ASP A 411 24.98 10.63 29.14
CA ASP A 411 24.69 11.46 30.32
C ASP A 411 24.74 10.64 31.62
N ALA A 412 24.36 9.34 31.56
CA ALA A 412 24.37 8.41 32.67
C ALA A 412 25.67 7.58 32.76
N ALA A 413 26.46 7.55 31.68
CA ALA A 413 27.65 6.72 31.61
C ALA A 413 28.79 7.17 32.55
N PRO A 414 29.64 6.24 33.03
CA PRO A 414 30.87 6.54 33.73
C PRO A 414 31.80 7.48 32.96
N GLU A 415 32.55 8.30 33.65
CA GLU A 415 33.37 9.37 33.04
C GLU A 415 34.43 8.82 32.06
N ASP A 416 34.95 7.65 32.32
CA ASP A 416 35.93 6.95 31.46
C ASP A 416 35.33 6.41 30.18
N GLU A 417 34.01 6.14 30.10
CA GLU A 417 33.31 5.69 28.89
C GLU A 417 32.85 6.84 27.99
N ARG A 418 32.61 8.02 28.54
CA ARG A 418 32.08 9.19 27.81
C ARG A 418 32.85 9.59 26.55
N PRO A 419 34.19 9.58 26.54
CA PRO A 419 34.96 9.90 25.33
C PRO A 419 34.64 8.94 24.18
N ARG A 420 34.53 7.62 24.43
CA ARG A 420 34.20 6.61 23.44
C ARG A 420 32.79 6.77 22.89
N LEU A 421 31.83 7.06 23.77
CA LEU A 421 30.44 7.32 23.34
C LEU A 421 30.33 8.57 22.47
N ARG A 422 31.05 9.62 22.83
CA ARG A 422 31.10 10.87 22.03
C ARG A 422 31.76 10.66 20.66
N GLU A 423 32.81 9.86 20.57
CA GLU A 423 33.48 9.52 19.31
C GLU A 423 32.52 8.72 18.41
N ALA A 424 31.83 7.72 18.95
CA ALA A 424 30.83 6.94 18.21
C ALA A 424 29.68 7.80 17.71
N LEU A 425 29.13 8.71 18.56
CA LEU A 425 28.09 9.67 18.14
C LEU A 425 28.61 10.59 17.02
N ALA A 426 29.85 11.07 17.11
CA ALA A 426 30.45 11.89 16.06
C ALA A 426 30.56 11.14 14.73
N ALA A 427 30.92 9.84 14.76
CA ALA A 427 30.95 9.01 13.57
C ALA A 427 29.57 8.79 12.96
N TYR A 428 28.52 8.50 13.78
CA TYR A 428 27.14 8.38 13.29
C TYR A 428 26.62 9.69 12.70
N HIS A 429 26.89 10.83 13.37
CA HIS A 429 26.53 12.14 12.83
C HIS A 429 27.21 12.42 11.47
N ALA A 430 28.51 12.14 11.34
CA ALA A 430 29.24 12.33 10.09
C ALA A 430 28.64 11.51 8.94
N GLN A 431 28.24 10.25 9.23
CA GLN A 431 27.60 9.40 8.25
C GLN A 431 26.21 9.92 7.83
N LEU A 432 25.39 10.40 8.78
CA LEU A 432 24.08 11.01 8.47
C LEU A 432 24.26 12.31 7.68
N ALA A 433 25.27 13.12 8.00
CA ALA A 433 25.59 14.36 7.29
C ALA A 433 26.01 14.09 5.83
N GLU A 434 26.85 13.09 5.60
CA GLU A 434 27.22 12.63 4.27
C GLU A 434 25.98 12.21 3.45
N TRP A 435 25.10 11.41 4.03
CA TRP A 435 23.87 11.01 3.34
C TRP A 435 22.92 12.18 3.09
N ALA A 436 22.88 13.16 4.00
CA ALA A 436 22.07 14.37 3.84
C ALA A 436 22.57 15.31 2.72
N GLU A 437 23.86 15.26 2.34
CA GLU A 437 24.39 15.97 1.17
C GLU A 437 23.79 15.41 -0.14
N HIS A 438 23.52 14.11 -0.19
CA HIS A 438 23.03 13.44 -1.39
C HIS A 438 21.51 13.30 -1.44
N CYS A 439 20.86 13.08 -0.29
CA CYS A 439 19.40 12.97 -0.18
C CYS A 439 18.90 13.73 1.05
N PRO A 440 18.85 15.06 1.00
CA PRO A 440 18.41 15.88 2.13
C PRO A 440 16.98 15.56 2.57
N ASP A 441 16.12 15.16 1.65
CA ASP A 441 14.71 14.84 1.93
C ASP A 441 14.56 13.75 3.02
N ASN A 442 15.47 12.76 3.04
CA ASN A 442 15.39 11.64 3.98
C ASN A 442 16.37 11.75 5.15
N PHE A 443 17.44 12.53 5.03
CA PHE A 443 18.53 12.46 6.00
C PHE A 443 18.84 13.76 6.71
N ARG A 444 18.37 14.91 6.24
CA ARG A 444 18.70 16.21 6.84
C ARG A 444 18.16 16.34 8.27
N ASP A 445 16.94 15.95 8.52
CA ASP A 445 16.32 15.97 9.85
C ASP A 445 17.07 15.05 10.84
N ARG A 446 17.50 13.87 10.37
CA ARG A 446 18.28 12.93 11.16
C ARG A 446 19.68 13.45 11.49
N ALA A 447 20.35 14.06 10.51
CA ALA A 447 21.67 14.65 10.68
C ALA A 447 21.62 15.84 11.64
N ASP A 448 20.63 16.73 11.46
CA ASP A 448 20.45 17.90 12.34
C ASP A 448 20.16 17.48 13.78
N LEU A 449 19.34 16.44 14.00
CA LEU A 449 19.04 15.96 15.35
C LEU A 449 20.26 15.29 16.02
N ALA A 450 20.98 14.44 15.30
CA ALA A 450 22.21 13.83 15.81
C ALA A 450 23.29 14.90 16.08
N GLY A 451 23.40 15.91 15.22
CA GLY A 451 24.28 17.07 15.40
C GLY A 451 23.90 17.92 16.60
N ALA A 452 22.59 18.11 16.88
CA ALA A 452 22.10 18.80 18.05
C ALA A 452 22.52 18.09 19.35
N GLU A 453 22.39 16.77 19.40
CA GLU A 453 22.83 15.98 20.55
C GLU A 453 24.36 16.02 20.72
N LEU A 454 25.13 15.98 19.64
CA LEU A 454 26.59 16.10 19.69
C LEU A 454 27.02 17.49 20.18
N ALA A 455 26.38 18.56 19.71
CA ALA A 455 26.63 19.94 20.18
C ALA A 455 26.23 20.11 21.66
N ARG A 456 25.13 19.49 22.09
CA ARG A 456 24.71 19.44 23.49
C ARG A 456 25.79 18.84 24.40
N ILE A 457 26.33 17.69 24.01
CA ILE A 457 27.38 16.96 24.76
C ILE A 457 28.70 17.77 24.79
N ARG A 458 29.00 18.53 23.73
CA ARG A 458 30.16 19.42 23.67
C ARG A 458 29.99 20.71 24.46
N GLY A 459 28.79 20.99 24.99
CA GLY A 459 28.49 22.24 25.69
C GLY A 459 28.20 23.43 24.78
N GLU A 460 28.07 23.21 23.47
CA GLU A 460 27.80 24.22 22.43
C GLU A 460 26.30 24.56 22.39
N GLY A 461 25.78 25.11 23.46
CA GLY A 461 24.35 25.22 23.73
C GLY A 461 23.55 26.01 22.69
N ASP A 462 24.11 27.08 22.11
CA ASP A 462 23.39 27.87 21.09
C ASP A 462 23.34 27.15 19.75
N GLN A 463 24.36 26.36 19.43
CA GLN A 463 24.38 25.51 18.25
C GLN A 463 23.39 24.36 18.42
N ALA A 464 23.38 23.70 19.58
CA ALA A 464 22.41 22.66 19.89
C ALA A 464 20.96 23.16 19.73
N ALA A 465 20.63 24.34 20.28
CA ALA A 465 19.30 24.91 20.15
C ALA A 465 18.89 25.14 18.68
N ARG A 466 19.79 25.71 17.87
CA ARG A 466 19.53 25.93 16.44
C ARG A 466 19.31 24.60 15.68
N LEU A 467 20.11 23.59 15.96
CA LEU A 467 20.03 22.28 15.29
C LEU A 467 18.75 21.51 15.67
N TYR A 468 18.29 21.61 16.93
CA TYR A 468 16.99 21.04 17.30
C TYR A 468 15.84 21.69 16.53
N GLU A 469 15.83 23.02 16.40
CA GLU A 469 14.82 23.73 15.61
C GLU A 469 14.88 23.34 14.12
N GLN A 470 16.08 23.21 13.57
CA GLN A 470 16.27 22.76 12.18
C GLN A 470 15.74 21.35 11.97
N ALA A 471 16.06 20.42 12.88
CA ALA A 471 15.56 19.04 12.83
C ALA A 471 14.02 19.00 12.86
N ILE A 472 13.38 19.77 13.76
CA ILE A 472 11.91 19.87 13.85
C ILE A 472 11.33 20.41 12.54
N HIS A 473 11.90 21.52 12.03
CA HIS A 473 11.43 22.16 10.81
C HIS A 473 11.56 21.23 9.60
N THR A 474 12.70 20.60 9.43
CA THR A 474 12.99 19.70 8.31
C THR A 474 12.12 18.44 8.36
N ALA A 475 11.99 17.82 9.54
CA ALA A 475 11.11 16.66 9.71
C ALA A 475 9.65 16.99 9.35
N ARG A 476 9.17 18.17 9.76
CA ARG A 476 7.82 18.67 9.41
C ARG A 476 7.68 18.91 7.90
N ALA A 477 8.66 19.56 7.27
CA ALA A 477 8.65 19.90 5.85
C ALA A 477 8.57 18.64 4.96
N HIS A 478 9.26 17.57 5.35
CA HIS A 478 9.27 16.29 4.64
C HIS A 478 8.23 15.28 5.15
N GLY A 479 7.41 15.64 6.15
CA GLY A 479 6.31 14.85 6.66
C GLY A 479 6.71 13.64 7.52
N PHE A 480 7.90 13.66 8.13
CA PHE A 480 8.36 12.63 9.07
C PHE A 480 7.84 12.92 10.49
N VAL A 481 6.56 12.63 10.72
CA VAL A 481 5.88 12.93 11.98
C VAL A 481 6.56 12.29 13.20
N GLN A 482 7.14 11.11 13.07
CA GLN A 482 7.88 10.41 14.11
C GLN A 482 9.17 11.15 14.49
N HIS A 483 9.91 11.65 13.51
CA HIS A 483 11.15 12.39 13.76
C HIS A 483 10.86 13.79 14.31
N GLU A 484 9.78 14.43 13.85
CA GLU A 484 9.28 15.67 14.43
C GLU A 484 8.99 15.48 15.93
N ALA A 485 8.32 14.36 16.31
CA ALA A 485 8.03 14.03 17.71
C ALA A 485 9.30 13.79 18.54
N ILE A 486 10.23 12.99 18.00
CA ILE A 486 11.51 12.67 18.65
C ILE A 486 12.35 13.95 18.85
N ALA A 487 12.41 14.83 17.83
CA ALA A 487 13.16 16.07 17.91
C ALA A 487 12.57 17.04 18.94
N TYR A 488 11.25 17.15 19.04
CA TYR A 488 10.56 17.90 20.10
C TYR A 488 10.87 17.35 21.49
N GLU A 489 10.84 16.02 21.68
CA GLU A 489 11.15 15.38 22.98
C GLU A 489 12.62 15.62 23.36
N ALA A 490 13.56 15.52 22.40
CA ALA A 490 14.97 15.80 22.63
C ALA A 490 15.23 17.27 22.99
N ALA A 491 14.62 18.22 22.24
CA ALA A 491 14.68 19.64 22.54
C ALA A 491 14.10 19.98 23.91
N ALA A 492 13.02 19.31 24.32
CA ALA A 492 12.43 19.48 25.64
C ALA A 492 13.41 19.10 26.76
N ARG A 493 14.06 17.93 26.61
CA ARG A 493 15.12 17.49 27.57
C ARG A 493 16.26 18.50 27.66
N PHE A 494 16.75 18.97 26.50
CA PHE A 494 17.78 19.99 26.43
C PHE A 494 17.40 21.29 27.16
N HIS A 495 16.22 21.84 26.89
CA HIS A 495 15.78 23.08 27.54
C HIS A 495 15.52 22.89 29.03
N ARG A 496 14.99 21.73 29.45
CA ARG A 496 14.77 21.42 30.87
C ARG A 496 16.10 21.34 31.63
N GLY A 497 17.13 20.70 31.04
CA GLY A 497 18.49 20.66 31.60
C GLY A 497 19.15 22.04 31.76
N ARG A 498 18.66 23.04 31.04
CA ARG A 498 19.12 24.46 31.14
C ARG A 498 18.20 25.35 31.99
N GLY A 499 17.29 24.77 32.75
CA GLY A 499 16.36 25.51 33.64
C GLY A 499 15.24 26.25 32.93
N ARG A 500 15.00 26.00 31.62
CA ARG A 500 13.97 26.67 30.81
C ARG A 500 12.69 25.83 30.81
N ALA A 501 12.07 25.64 31.98
CA ALA A 501 10.94 24.73 32.17
C ALA A 501 9.75 25.05 31.25
N LEU A 502 9.32 26.30 31.12
CA LEU A 502 8.18 26.69 30.27
C LEU A 502 8.39 26.34 28.80
N VAL A 503 9.61 26.52 28.28
CA VAL A 503 9.96 26.13 26.91
C VAL A 503 9.94 24.63 26.76
N ALA A 504 10.53 23.90 27.73
CA ALA A 504 10.53 22.44 27.75
C ALA A 504 9.11 21.86 27.74
N ASP A 505 8.21 22.42 28.56
CA ASP A 505 6.81 21.98 28.64
C ASP A 505 6.04 22.21 27.32
N ALA A 506 6.33 23.30 26.61
CA ALA A 506 5.76 23.56 25.29
C ALA A 506 6.21 22.47 24.29
N TYR A 507 7.52 22.15 24.27
CA TYR A 507 8.05 21.10 23.39
C TYR A 507 7.51 19.70 23.75
N VAL A 508 7.34 19.38 25.05
CA VAL A 508 6.73 18.10 25.47
C VAL A 508 5.30 17.97 24.94
N ARG A 509 4.51 19.05 25.00
CA ARG A 509 3.14 19.06 24.45
C ARG A 509 3.14 18.82 22.94
N GLU A 510 4.03 19.47 22.21
CA GLU A 510 4.17 19.26 20.77
C GLU A 510 4.60 17.82 20.44
N ALA A 511 5.58 17.25 21.15
CA ALA A 511 5.98 15.87 21.01
C ALA A 511 4.81 14.91 21.24
N HIS A 512 4.03 15.13 22.32
CA HIS A 512 2.86 14.30 22.63
C HIS A 512 1.81 14.31 21.51
N VAL A 513 1.50 15.50 20.96
CA VAL A 513 0.55 15.65 19.85
C VAL A 513 1.04 14.88 18.62
N ARG A 514 2.35 14.93 18.27
CA ARG A 514 2.90 14.21 17.12
C ARG A 514 2.92 12.71 17.33
N TYR A 515 3.22 12.22 18.53
CA TYR A 515 3.13 10.79 18.85
C TYR A 515 1.69 10.26 18.69
N ILE A 516 0.68 11.03 19.14
CA ILE A 516 -0.73 10.67 18.92
C ILE A 516 -1.06 10.68 17.43
N ARG A 517 -0.64 11.72 16.68
CA ARG A 517 -0.86 11.80 15.25
C ARG A 517 -0.24 10.63 14.47
N TRP A 518 0.94 10.18 14.89
CA TRP A 518 1.59 8.99 14.33
C TRP A 518 0.86 7.69 14.71
N GLY A 519 0.09 7.69 15.78
CA GLY A 519 -0.59 6.51 16.35
C GLY A 519 0.27 5.75 17.35
N ALA A 520 1.31 6.37 17.92
CA ALA A 520 2.19 5.80 18.95
C ALA A 520 1.58 6.00 20.35
N GLU A 521 0.39 5.42 20.59
CA GLU A 521 -0.38 5.59 21.82
C GLU A 521 0.38 5.08 23.06
N GLY A 522 1.20 4.03 22.88
CA GLY A 522 2.07 3.51 23.96
C GLY A 522 3.08 4.55 24.41
N LYS A 523 3.77 5.17 23.45
CA LYS A 523 4.74 6.24 23.71
C LYS A 523 4.06 7.49 24.27
N ALA A 524 2.91 7.89 23.72
CA ALA A 524 2.14 9.03 24.21
C ALA A 524 1.69 8.83 25.68
N ARG A 525 1.26 7.61 26.06
CA ARG A 525 0.94 7.26 27.46
C ARG A 525 2.15 7.35 28.36
N GLN A 526 3.33 6.86 27.90
CA GLN A 526 4.58 6.97 28.65
C GLN A 526 4.92 8.44 28.89
N LEU A 527 4.86 9.27 27.86
CA LEU A 527 5.18 10.70 27.96
C LEU A 527 4.24 11.41 28.94
N ARG A 528 2.94 11.12 28.95
CA ARG A 528 1.97 11.65 29.92
C ARG A 528 2.30 11.23 31.36
N ARG A 529 2.73 9.97 31.58
CA ARG A 529 3.12 9.50 32.93
C ARG A 529 4.36 10.23 33.43
N ALA A 530 5.33 10.51 32.54
CA ALA A 530 6.55 11.23 32.88
C ALA A 530 6.30 12.75 33.07
N HIS A 531 5.23 13.26 32.46
CA HIS A 531 4.89 14.69 32.43
C HIS A 531 3.42 14.91 32.81
N PRO A 532 3.06 14.83 34.13
CA PRO A 532 1.68 15.04 34.60
C PRO A 532 1.11 16.40 34.21
N GLU A 533 1.97 17.40 33.97
CA GLU A 533 1.60 18.72 33.47
C GLU A 533 0.89 18.68 32.09
N LEU A 534 0.95 17.59 31.36
CA LEU A 534 0.17 17.39 30.14
C LEU A 534 -1.33 17.17 30.37
N GLU A 535 -1.70 16.70 31.58
CA GLU A 535 -3.10 16.48 31.99
C GLU A 535 -3.76 17.73 32.58
N LEU A 536 -2.96 18.67 33.03
CA LEU A 536 -3.47 19.93 33.56
C LEU A 536 -3.76 20.88 32.39
N PRO A 537 -4.94 21.53 32.34
CA PRO A 537 -5.08 22.73 31.54
C PRO A 537 -3.96 23.71 31.99
N PRO A 538 -3.43 24.56 31.11
CA PRO A 538 -2.29 25.42 31.47
C PRO A 538 -2.65 26.26 32.68
N THR A 539 -2.26 25.72 33.86
CA THR A 539 -2.56 26.33 35.14
C THR A 539 -1.42 27.23 35.57
N GLY A 540 -1.72 28.52 35.70
CA GLY A 540 -1.40 29.19 36.92
C GLY A 540 -0.14 30.02 36.98
N ALA A 541 0.71 30.27 36.00
CA ALA A 541 1.68 31.35 36.07
C ALA A 541 1.60 32.28 34.84
N ALA A 542 0.90 31.89 33.82
CA ALA A 542 0.51 32.74 32.68
C ALA A 542 -0.93 33.25 32.81
N ALA A 543 -1.63 32.93 33.89
CA ALA A 543 -2.92 33.55 34.24
C ALA A 543 -2.79 35.00 34.72
N VAL A 544 -1.58 35.52 34.80
CA VAL A 544 -1.36 36.94 34.93
C VAL A 544 -1.45 37.54 33.52
N ALA A 545 -2.68 37.97 33.18
CA ALA A 545 -3.04 38.76 32.01
C ALA A 545 -3.08 38.06 30.65
N LEU A 546 -3.68 36.86 30.55
CA LEU A 546 -4.42 36.53 29.34
C LEU A 546 -5.68 37.40 29.34
N ARG A 547 -5.71 38.39 28.45
CA ARG A 547 -6.93 39.17 28.21
C ARG A 547 -8.03 38.23 27.72
N PRO A 548 -9.32 38.51 27.93
CA PRO A 548 -10.42 37.65 27.46
C PRO A 548 -10.28 37.24 26.00
N GLU A 549 -9.66 38.04 25.18
CA GLU A 549 -9.37 37.80 23.75
C GLU A 549 -8.41 36.64 23.48
N GLN A 550 -7.58 36.21 24.45
CA GLN A 550 -6.65 35.06 24.34
C GLN A 550 -7.29 33.75 24.74
N LEU A 551 -8.35 33.78 25.55
CA LEU A 551 -9.17 32.60 25.86
C LEU A 551 -9.98 32.17 24.64
N ASP A 552 -10.50 33.11 23.87
CA ASP A 552 -11.20 32.83 22.59
C ASP A 552 -10.27 32.17 21.57
N GLN A 553 -8.99 32.54 21.49
CA GLN A 553 -8.02 31.94 20.58
C GLN A 553 -7.71 30.47 20.91
N LEU A 554 -7.69 30.08 22.18
CA LEU A 554 -7.47 28.69 22.60
C LEU A 554 -8.67 27.79 22.29
N SER A 555 -9.87 28.30 22.41
CA SER A 555 -11.12 27.62 22.01
C SER A 555 -11.16 27.41 20.50
N VAL A 556 -10.77 28.42 19.71
CA VAL A 556 -10.65 28.33 18.25
C VAL A 556 -9.62 27.30 17.82
N ILE A 557 -8.47 27.19 18.49
CA ILE A 557 -7.44 26.19 18.20
C ILE A 557 -7.97 24.79 18.49
N LYS A 558 -8.67 24.57 19.62
CA LYS A 558 -9.29 23.29 19.95
C LYS A 558 -10.39 22.90 18.95
N ALA A 559 -11.24 23.84 18.59
CA ALA A 559 -12.28 23.66 17.58
C ALA A 559 -11.67 23.27 16.21
N SER A 560 -10.62 23.98 15.78
CA SER A 560 -9.87 23.70 14.55
C SER A 560 -9.26 22.28 14.54
N GLN A 561 -8.71 21.83 15.67
CA GLN A 561 -8.16 20.46 15.79
C GLN A 561 -9.24 19.39 15.74
N THR A 562 -10.37 19.62 16.40
CA THR A 562 -11.52 18.69 16.35
C THR A 562 -12.09 18.58 14.94
N ILE A 563 -12.29 19.70 14.26
CA ILE A 563 -12.74 19.76 12.87
C ILE A 563 -11.79 19.00 11.94
N SER A 564 -10.47 19.12 12.13
CA SER A 564 -9.44 18.46 11.31
C SER A 564 -9.44 16.93 11.44
N SER A 565 -9.98 16.37 12.52
CA SER A 565 -9.99 14.93 12.79
C SER A 565 -11.22 14.22 12.22
N ILE A 566 -12.24 14.94 11.79
CA ILE A 566 -13.52 14.41 11.33
C ILE A 566 -13.45 14.16 9.82
N MET A 567 -13.69 12.91 9.41
CA MET A 567 -13.70 12.48 7.99
C MET A 567 -15.10 12.27 7.42
N ASP A 568 -16.14 12.33 8.27
CA ASP A 568 -17.53 12.23 7.87
C ASP A 568 -18.08 13.63 7.61
N LYS A 569 -18.60 13.87 6.40
CA LYS A 569 -19.08 15.17 5.93
C LYS A 569 -20.20 15.73 6.78
N ASP A 570 -21.16 14.89 7.17
CA ASP A 570 -22.34 15.33 7.92
C ASP A 570 -22.00 15.61 9.38
N LEU A 571 -21.14 14.79 9.98
CA LEU A 571 -20.61 15.02 11.34
C LEU A 571 -19.72 16.25 11.37
N LEU A 572 -18.89 16.45 10.34
CA LEU A 572 -18.04 17.61 10.20
C LEU A 572 -18.86 18.90 10.10
N SER A 573 -19.89 18.92 9.26
CA SER A 573 -20.78 20.09 9.11
C SER A 573 -21.49 20.43 10.41
N ARG A 574 -22.02 19.45 11.13
CA ARG A 574 -22.67 19.64 12.44
C ARG A 574 -21.70 20.16 13.50
N THR A 575 -20.51 19.58 13.56
CA THR A 575 -19.47 19.99 14.54
C THR A 575 -19.00 21.42 14.28
N LEU A 576 -18.79 21.77 13.01
CA LEU A 576 -18.43 23.12 12.61
C LEU A 576 -19.51 24.12 13.02
N LEU A 577 -20.78 23.85 12.65
CA LEU A 577 -21.90 24.76 12.98
C LEU A 577 -22.08 24.92 14.49
N GLY A 578 -21.86 23.85 15.28
CA GLY A 578 -21.88 23.91 16.75
C GLY A 578 -20.83 24.87 17.30
N PHE A 579 -19.55 24.75 16.88
CA PHE A 579 -18.49 25.65 17.30
C PHE A 579 -18.72 27.10 16.87
N VAL A 580 -19.22 27.28 15.65
CA VAL A 580 -19.53 28.63 15.14
C VAL A 580 -20.68 29.29 15.92
N LEU A 581 -21.68 28.54 16.38
CA LEU A 581 -22.75 29.01 17.26
C LEU A 581 -22.19 29.44 18.63
N GLU A 582 -21.37 28.56 19.24
CA GLU A 582 -20.84 28.78 20.59
C GLU A 582 -19.85 29.95 20.62
N GLU A 583 -18.86 29.97 19.73
CA GLU A 583 -17.79 30.98 19.73
C GLU A 583 -18.15 32.26 18.98
N GLY A 584 -19.02 32.14 17.94
CA GLY A 584 -19.43 33.30 17.13
C GLY A 584 -20.46 34.18 17.80
N GLY A 585 -21.16 33.69 18.82
CA GLY A 585 -22.28 34.42 19.42
C GLY A 585 -23.50 34.51 18.49
N ALA A 586 -23.57 33.70 17.48
CA ALA A 586 -24.69 33.62 16.55
C ALA A 586 -25.84 32.84 17.18
N ARG A 587 -27.08 33.13 16.82
CA ARG A 587 -28.26 32.35 17.19
C ARG A 587 -28.67 31.37 16.07
N ARG A 588 -28.23 31.71 14.87
CA ARG A 588 -28.44 30.87 13.68
C ARG A 588 -27.21 30.90 12.80
N VAL A 589 -26.82 29.73 12.31
CA VAL A 589 -25.70 29.56 11.36
C VAL A 589 -26.15 28.66 10.22
N VAL A 590 -25.85 29.03 8.98
CA VAL A 590 -26.16 28.29 7.78
C VAL A 590 -24.88 28.09 6.96
N LEU A 591 -24.59 26.86 6.60
CA LEU A 591 -23.52 26.50 5.66
C LEU A 591 -24.13 26.30 4.28
N ILE A 592 -23.68 27.09 3.32
CA ILE A 592 -24.17 27.08 1.93
C ILE A 592 -23.03 26.68 1.01
N THR A 593 -23.26 25.76 0.09
CA THR A 593 -22.30 25.33 -0.94
C THR A 593 -22.74 25.82 -2.30
N SER A 594 -21.78 26.16 -3.16
CA SER A 594 -22.07 26.55 -4.55
C SER A 594 -21.44 25.51 -5.50
N GLN A 595 -22.27 24.95 -6.41
CA GLN A 595 -21.82 24.11 -7.51
C GLN A 595 -22.38 24.68 -8.82
N GLY A 596 -21.48 25.02 -9.76
CA GLY A 596 -21.89 25.57 -11.06
C GLY A 596 -22.67 26.88 -11.00
N GLY A 597 -22.59 27.63 -9.89
CA GLY A 597 -23.31 28.90 -9.69
C GLY A 597 -24.68 28.73 -8.98
N GLU A 598 -25.17 27.53 -8.75
CA GLU A 598 -26.34 27.30 -7.92
C GLU A 598 -25.96 27.17 -6.45
N LEU A 599 -26.73 27.84 -5.56
CA LEU A 599 -26.55 27.86 -4.12
C LEU A 599 -27.42 26.78 -3.48
N GLU A 600 -26.80 25.85 -2.77
CA GLU A 600 -27.45 24.76 -2.04
C GLU A 600 -27.14 24.88 -0.55
N ILE A 601 -28.15 24.77 0.29
CA ILE A 601 -27.97 24.80 1.76
C ILE A 601 -27.49 23.41 2.20
N ALA A 602 -26.25 23.34 2.68
CA ALA A 602 -25.64 22.10 3.09
C ALA A 602 -26.02 21.69 4.52
N ALA A 603 -26.13 22.66 5.43
CA ALA A 603 -26.53 22.44 6.82
C ALA A 603 -26.97 23.74 7.50
N GLU A 604 -27.86 23.65 8.51
CA GLU A 604 -28.32 24.73 9.36
C GLU A 604 -28.25 24.31 10.83
N ALA A 605 -27.89 25.24 11.71
CA ALA A 605 -27.96 25.07 13.16
C ALA A 605 -28.51 26.32 13.85
N ARG A 606 -29.31 26.13 14.92
CA ARG A 606 -29.88 27.17 15.79
C ARG A 606 -29.62 26.84 17.25
N VAL A 607 -29.53 27.85 18.09
CA VAL A 607 -29.25 27.69 19.52
C VAL A 607 -30.27 26.78 20.22
N ASP A 608 -31.54 26.82 19.81
CA ASP A 608 -32.66 26.12 20.46
C ASP A 608 -33.08 24.83 19.72
N GLU A 609 -32.43 24.46 18.60
CA GLU A 609 -32.78 23.27 17.81
C GLU A 609 -31.51 22.52 17.35
N PRO A 610 -31.48 21.15 17.45
CA PRO A 610 -30.36 20.42 16.90
C PRO A 610 -30.30 20.57 15.37
N SER A 611 -29.08 20.61 14.83
CA SER A 611 -28.79 20.70 13.39
C SER A 611 -29.58 19.68 12.56
N VAL A 612 -30.43 20.16 11.64
CA VAL A 612 -31.29 19.37 10.77
C VAL A 612 -30.83 19.59 9.31
N PRO A 613 -30.93 18.57 8.41
CA PRO A 613 -30.77 18.83 6.97
C PRO A 613 -31.81 19.84 6.50
N ALA A 614 -31.35 20.87 5.81
CA ALA A 614 -32.14 22.09 5.57
C ALA A 614 -32.97 21.99 4.28
N ASP A 615 -34.10 21.26 4.34
CA ASP A 615 -35.11 21.34 3.28
C ASP A 615 -36.00 22.56 3.54
N GLY A 616 -35.74 23.69 2.82
CA GLY A 616 -36.56 24.89 2.87
C GLY A 616 -36.05 26.06 3.69
N ALA A 617 -34.81 26.09 4.15
CA ALA A 617 -34.24 27.21 4.89
C ALA A 617 -34.25 28.52 4.07
N ARG A 618 -34.79 29.61 4.66
CA ARG A 618 -34.77 30.95 4.05
C ARG A 618 -33.44 31.63 4.36
N VAL A 619 -32.81 32.25 3.37
CA VAL A 619 -31.52 32.96 3.48
C VAL A 619 -31.54 34.21 2.59
N PRO A 620 -30.76 35.29 2.92
CA PRO A 620 -30.74 36.53 2.13
C PRO A 620 -29.95 36.33 0.83
N ARG A 621 -30.63 36.03 -0.24
CA ARG A 621 -30.00 35.70 -1.54
C ARG A 621 -29.16 36.83 -2.12
N SER A 622 -29.54 38.11 -1.93
CA SER A 622 -28.79 39.25 -2.42
C SER A 622 -27.43 39.38 -1.76
N LEU A 623 -27.35 39.17 -0.43
CA LEU A 623 -26.12 39.16 0.35
C LEU A 623 -25.21 38.00 -0.05
N LEU A 624 -25.75 36.79 -0.12
CA LEU A 624 -25.02 35.60 -0.49
C LEU A 624 -24.41 35.71 -1.90
N SER A 625 -25.17 36.23 -2.88
CA SER A 625 -24.70 36.42 -4.25
C SER A 625 -23.61 37.51 -4.32
N TYR A 626 -23.67 38.52 -3.46
CA TYR A 626 -22.63 39.52 -3.34
C TYR A 626 -21.31 38.91 -2.82
N VAL A 627 -21.36 38.21 -1.67
CA VAL A 627 -20.17 37.59 -1.05
C VAL A 627 -19.59 36.52 -1.98
N LEU A 628 -20.41 35.73 -2.67
CA LEU A 628 -19.94 34.76 -3.63
C LEU A 628 -19.15 35.39 -4.77
N ARG A 629 -19.59 36.54 -5.28
CA ARG A 629 -18.95 37.27 -6.38
C ARG A 629 -17.70 38.01 -5.98
N THR A 630 -17.75 38.73 -4.84
CA THR A 630 -16.66 39.58 -4.38
C THR A 630 -15.59 38.82 -3.59
N GLN A 631 -15.98 37.69 -3.00
CA GLN A 631 -15.13 36.93 -2.08
C GLN A 631 -14.69 37.76 -0.84
N GLU A 632 -15.48 38.75 -0.46
CA GLU A 632 -15.24 39.61 0.72
C GLU A 632 -16.25 39.26 1.81
N SER A 633 -15.78 39.22 3.06
CA SER A 633 -16.63 39.05 4.24
C SER A 633 -17.53 40.28 4.40
N VAL A 634 -18.81 40.07 4.68
CA VAL A 634 -19.75 41.18 4.94
C VAL A 634 -20.28 41.11 6.36
N LEU A 635 -20.11 42.20 7.10
CA LEU A 635 -20.60 42.41 8.44
C LEU A 635 -21.68 43.49 8.40
N LEU A 636 -22.83 43.23 9.03
CA LEU A 636 -23.92 44.20 9.22
C LEU A 636 -24.23 44.29 10.73
N ASP A 637 -23.99 45.42 11.35
CA ASP A 637 -24.12 45.57 12.81
C ASP A 637 -25.50 45.97 13.29
N ALA A 638 -26.39 46.47 12.39
CA ALA A 638 -27.80 46.73 12.67
C ALA A 638 -28.64 46.49 11.39
N ALA A 639 -29.92 46.19 11.56
CA ALA A 639 -30.84 46.04 10.43
C ALA A 639 -30.93 47.28 9.55
N ASP A 640 -30.71 48.49 10.16
CA ASP A 640 -30.70 49.77 9.45
C ASP A 640 -29.43 49.97 8.59
N ASP A 641 -28.35 49.21 8.84
CA ASP A 641 -27.12 49.19 8.05
C ASP A 641 -27.18 48.24 6.83
N ALA A 642 -28.31 47.56 6.62
CA ALA A 642 -28.49 46.66 5.49
C ALA A 642 -28.29 47.36 4.12
N GLY A 643 -28.35 48.74 4.06
CA GLY A 643 -27.96 49.54 2.94
C GLY A 643 -28.37 48.98 1.58
N ARG A 644 -27.44 48.51 0.82
CA ARG A 644 -27.63 47.89 -0.49
C ARG A 644 -28.42 46.54 -0.48
N PHE A 645 -28.59 45.89 0.69
CA PHE A 645 -29.32 44.62 0.85
C PHE A 645 -30.71 44.77 1.47
N ALA A 646 -31.10 46.02 1.85
CA ALA A 646 -32.38 46.34 2.54
C ALA A 646 -33.63 45.93 1.72
N SER A 647 -33.50 45.77 0.40
CA SER A 647 -34.59 45.34 -0.46
C SER A 647 -34.74 43.80 -0.57
N ASP A 648 -33.85 43.02 0.08
CA ASP A 648 -34.01 41.57 0.11
C ASP A 648 -35.19 41.17 0.99
N PRO A 649 -36.15 40.39 0.49
CA PRO A 649 -37.34 39.98 1.26
C PRO A 649 -37.00 39.34 2.62
N TYR A 650 -35.85 38.66 2.69
CA TYR A 650 -35.39 38.05 3.94
C TYR A 650 -35.22 39.08 5.08
N PHE A 651 -34.53 40.19 4.83
CA PHE A 651 -34.29 41.22 5.85
C PHE A 651 -35.57 41.94 6.23
N THR A 652 -36.53 42.05 5.33
CA THR A 652 -37.85 42.65 5.58
C THR A 652 -38.72 41.76 6.46
N ASP A 653 -38.60 40.44 6.37
CA ASP A 653 -39.42 39.47 7.14
C ASP A 653 -38.81 39.13 8.51
N THR A 654 -37.47 39.02 8.60
CA THR A 654 -36.78 38.46 9.81
C THR A 654 -36.13 39.53 10.70
N HIS A 655 -35.78 40.66 10.19
CA HIS A 655 -35.17 41.78 10.91
C HIS A 655 -33.98 41.40 11.83
N PRO A 656 -32.92 40.66 11.34
CA PRO A 656 -31.79 40.30 12.19
C PRO A 656 -31.05 41.53 12.66
N ARG A 657 -30.61 41.53 13.92
CA ARG A 657 -29.90 42.69 14.52
C ARG A 657 -28.41 42.72 14.24
N SER A 658 -27.83 41.58 13.94
CA SER A 658 -26.44 41.49 13.51
C SER A 658 -26.31 40.32 12.53
N VAL A 659 -25.60 40.53 11.40
CA VAL A 659 -25.40 39.52 10.34
C VAL A 659 -23.94 39.52 9.94
N LEU A 660 -23.41 38.32 9.76
CA LEU A 660 -22.08 38.07 9.21
C LEU A 660 -22.16 37.00 8.10
N CYS A 661 -21.55 37.31 6.96
CA CYS A 661 -21.43 36.34 5.87
C CYS A 661 -19.96 36.22 5.45
N LEU A 662 -19.41 35.04 5.57
CA LEU A 662 -18.01 34.71 5.29
C LEU A 662 -17.88 33.79 4.06
N PRO A 663 -16.96 34.06 3.11
CA PRO A 663 -16.61 33.14 2.06
C PRO A 663 -15.66 32.06 2.62
N VAL A 664 -15.99 30.79 2.40
CA VAL A 664 -15.16 29.62 2.74
C VAL A 664 -14.55 29.11 1.43
N ARG A 665 -13.27 29.44 1.19
CA ARG A 665 -12.58 29.09 -0.07
C ARG A 665 -12.21 27.62 -0.09
N LEU A 666 -12.88 26.86 -0.92
CA LEU A 666 -12.51 25.53 -1.39
C LEU A 666 -11.67 25.68 -2.66
N ARG A 667 -10.86 24.67 -3.08
CA ARG A 667 -9.96 24.84 -4.25
C ARG A 667 -10.70 25.13 -5.56
N ALA A 668 -10.07 25.94 -6.40
CA ALA A 668 -10.25 26.36 -7.82
C ALA A 668 -11.66 26.73 -8.29
N ASP A 669 -12.73 25.94 -8.07
CA ASP A 669 -14.07 26.19 -8.63
C ASP A 669 -15.23 25.95 -7.65
N SER A 670 -14.97 25.72 -6.37
CA SER A 670 -15.99 25.50 -5.35
C SER A 670 -15.82 26.48 -4.19
N VAL A 671 -16.87 27.24 -3.90
CA VAL A 671 -16.94 28.17 -2.78
C VAL A 671 -18.09 27.74 -1.88
N ALA A 672 -17.86 27.71 -0.58
CA ALA A 672 -18.92 27.65 0.39
C ALA A 672 -19.06 29.01 1.07
N LEU A 673 -20.25 29.29 1.61
CA LEU A 673 -20.55 30.49 2.38
C LEU A 673 -21.00 30.09 3.76
N LEU A 674 -20.48 30.76 4.79
CA LEU A 674 -20.96 30.62 6.15
C LEU A 674 -21.77 31.89 6.50
N TYR A 675 -23.07 31.71 6.71
CA TYR A 675 -23.99 32.77 7.06
C TYR A 675 -24.36 32.67 8.55
N LEU A 676 -24.19 33.76 9.30
CA LEU A 676 -24.47 33.87 10.72
C LEU A 676 -25.43 35.03 10.98
N GLU A 677 -26.37 34.85 11.89
CA GLU A 677 -27.23 35.92 12.32
C GLU A 677 -27.53 35.88 13.83
N ASN A 678 -27.76 37.05 14.39
CA ASN A 678 -28.24 37.24 15.76
C ASN A 678 -29.43 38.22 15.74
N GLU A 679 -30.59 37.75 16.23
CA GLU A 679 -31.85 38.52 16.24
C GLU A 679 -32.00 39.40 17.50
N LEU A 680 -31.18 39.20 18.54
CA LEU A 680 -31.35 39.80 19.84
C LEU A 680 -30.45 41.04 20.07
N VAL A 681 -29.16 40.92 19.65
CA VAL A 681 -28.12 41.91 20.00
C VAL A 681 -27.46 42.46 18.73
N PRO A 682 -27.42 43.80 18.57
CA PRO A 682 -26.63 44.41 17.50
C PRO A 682 -25.13 44.39 17.87
N GLY A 683 -24.23 44.42 16.86
CA GLY A 683 -22.78 44.45 17.07
C GLY A 683 -22.22 43.17 17.70
N THR A 684 -22.86 42.02 17.50
CA THR A 684 -22.44 40.72 18.07
C THR A 684 -21.12 40.24 17.46
N PHE A 685 -20.87 40.55 16.20
CA PHE A 685 -19.71 40.05 15.46
C PHE A 685 -18.60 41.12 15.47
N THR A 686 -17.67 41.05 16.45
CA THR A 686 -16.54 41.97 16.54
C THR A 686 -15.41 41.58 15.57
N PRO A 687 -14.47 42.51 15.23
CA PRO A 687 -13.32 42.21 14.37
C PRO A 687 -12.47 41.03 14.86
N GLU A 688 -12.35 40.82 16.18
CA GLU A 688 -11.61 39.74 16.80
C GLU A 688 -12.33 38.39 16.58
N ARG A 689 -13.66 38.38 16.76
CA ARG A 689 -14.51 37.20 16.47
C ARG A 689 -14.52 36.89 14.99
N LEU A 690 -14.50 37.90 14.12
CA LEU A 690 -14.40 37.74 12.69
C LEU A 690 -13.13 36.92 12.31
N LEU A 691 -11.96 37.32 12.85
CA LEU A 691 -10.70 36.59 12.61
C LEU A 691 -10.75 35.16 13.08
N ALA A 692 -11.35 34.87 14.23
CA ALA A 692 -11.52 33.52 14.77
C ALA A 692 -12.43 32.67 13.87
N LEU A 693 -13.53 33.22 13.40
CA LEU A 693 -14.48 32.57 12.50
C LEU A 693 -13.88 32.31 11.10
N GLU A 694 -13.06 33.26 10.60
CA GLU A 694 -12.32 33.06 9.33
C GLU A 694 -11.32 31.93 9.44
N LEU A 695 -10.60 31.77 10.55
CA LEU A 695 -9.70 30.63 10.79
C LEU A 695 -10.46 29.29 10.86
N LEU A 696 -11.57 29.23 11.58
CA LEU A 696 -12.43 28.04 11.64
C LEU A 696 -13.01 27.69 10.27
N ALA A 697 -13.47 28.68 9.53
CA ALA A 697 -13.99 28.52 8.19
C ALA A 697 -12.93 28.01 7.21
N ALA A 698 -11.69 28.52 7.28
CA ALA A 698 -10.57 28.04 6.47
C ALA A 698 -10.20 26.58 6.79
N GLN A 699 -10.18 26.22 8.08
CA GLN A 699 -9.90 24.84 8.50
C GLN A 699 -11.02 23.87 8.08
N ALA A 700 -12.27 24.29 8.21
CA ALA A 700 -13.42 23.53 7.76
C ALA A 700 -13.42 23.30 6.24
N ALA A 701 -12.99 24.28 5.46
CA ALA A 701 -12.81 24.16 4.03
C ALA A 701 -11.86 23.02 3.66
N ILE A 702 -10.69 22.96 4.30
CA ILE A 702 -9.69 21.91 4.10
C ILE A 702 -10.28 20.55 4.47
N SER A 703 -10.98 20.44 5.58
CA SER A 703 -11.53 19.17 6.07
C SER A 703 -12.70 18.67 5.22
N LEU A 704 -13.58 19.57 4.75
CA LEU A 704 -14.67 19.24 3.82
C LEU A 704 -14.15 18.76 2.47
N GLU A 705 -13.10 19.38 1.95
CA GLU A 705 -12.47 18.95 0.70
C GLU A 705 -11.80 17.59 0.85
N ASN A 706 -11.11 17.34 1.97
CA ASN A 706 -10.52 16.04 2.26
C ASN A 706 -11.58 14.93 2.39
N ALA A 707 -12.69 15.21 3.07
CA ALA A 707 -13.81 14.26 3.17
C ALA A 707 -14.41 13.93 1.78
N ARG A 708 -14.59 14.97 0.92
CA ARG A 708 -15.09 14.81 -0.45
C ARG A 708 -14.14 14.04 -1.36
N LEU A 709 -12.83 14.25 -1.24
CA LEU A 709 -11.81 13.51 -1.97
C LEU A 709 -11.80 12.04 -1.55
N LEU A 710 -11.92 11.75 -0.27
CA LEU A 710 -12.01 10.39 0.27
C LEU A 710 -13.28 9.65 -0.21
N GLU A 711 -14.41 10.33 -0.28
CA GLU A 711 -15.65 9.76 -0.82
C GLU A 711 -15.51 9.42 -2.31
N ARG A 712 -14.88 10.32 -3.09
CA ARG A 712 -14.60 10.07 -4.51
C ARG A 712 -13.62 8.91 -4.72
N GLU A 713 -12.56 8.86 -3.92
CA GLU A 713 -11.60 7.76 -3.94
C GLU A 713 -12.26 6.42 -3.58
N ARG A 714 -13.09 6.39 -2.53
CA ARG A 714 -13.84 5.19 -2.15
C ARG A 714 -14.80 4.73 -3.24
N ALA A 715 -15.53 5.67 -3.85
CA ALA A 715 -16.43 5.36 -4.97
C ALA A 715 -15.63 4.83 -6.17
N GLY A 716 -14.53 5.47 -6.54
CA GLY A 716 -13.66 5.03 -7.63
C GLY A 716 -13.03 3.66 -7.37
N ARG A 717 -12.65 3.37 -6.12
CA ARG A 717 -12.12 2.06 -5.74
C ARG A 717 -13.19 0.95 -5.83
N ILE A 718 -14.40 1.20 -5.36
CA ILE A 718 -15.52 0.25 -5.47
C ILE A 718 -15.82 -0.06 -6.95
N GLU A 719 -15.79 0.97 -7.81
CA GLU A 719 -16.00 0.80 -9.24
C GLU A 719 -14.85 0.04 -9.92
N ALA A 720 -13.61 0.32 -9.55
CA ALA A 720 -12.43 -0.40 -10.03
C ALA A 720 -12.46 -1.88 -9.62
N GLU A 721 -12.76 -2.19 -8.36
CA GLU A 721 -12.91 -3.55 -7.84
C GLU A 721 -14.07 -4.31 -8.52
N ALA A 722 -15.14 -3.62 -8.88
CA ALA A 722 -16.25 -4.21 -9.63
C ALA A 722 -15.84 -4.48 -11.10
N ALA A 723 -15.07 -3.59 -11.72
CA ALA A 723 -14.56 -3.78 -13.07
C ALA A 723 -13.55 -4.93 -13.14
N GLU A 724 -12.65 -5.04 -12.15
CA GLU A 724 -11.71 -6.15 -12.04
C GLU A 724 -12.42 -7.49 -11.90
N ARG A 725 -13.43 -7.60 -11.02
CA ARG A 725 -14.24 -8.81 -10.87
C ARG A 725 -14.92 -9.23 -12.17
N ARG A 726 -15.47 -8.26 -12.94
CA ARG A 726 -16.04 -8.54 -14.26
C ARG A 726 -14.98 -9.03 -15.25
N GLY A 727 -13.79 -8.43 -15.23
CA GLY A 727 -12.65 -8.85 -16.06
C GLY A 727 -12.21 -10.29 -15.78
N LEU A 728 -12.07 -10.66 -14.51
CA LEU A 728 -11.74 -12.03 -14.09
C LEU A 728 -12.82 -13.03 -14.54
N LEU A 729 -14.08 -12.71 -14.32
CA LEU A 729 -15.19 -13.56 -14.70
C LEU A 729 -15.28 -13.77 -16.23
N LEU A 730 -14.95 -12.72 -17.01
CA LEU A 730 -14.90 -12.81 -18.46
C LEU A 730 -13.74 -13.69 -18.93
N GLY A 731 -12.59 -13.61 -18.25
CA GLY A 731 -11.45 -14.48 -18.46
C GLY A 731 -11.80 -15.94 -18.21
N ASP A 732 -12.41 -16.25 -17.05
CA ASP A 732 -12.82 -17.60 -16.68
C ASP A 732 -13.87 -18.17 -17.67
N ALA A 733 -14.86 -17.37 -18.04
CA ALA A 733 -15.87 -17.78 -19.02
C ALA A 733 -15.23 -18.03 -20.39
N THR A 734 -14.30 -17.17 -20.83
CA THR A 734 -13.59 -17.36 -22.11
C THR A 734 -12.71 -18.61 -22.08
N ALA A 735 -12.05 -18.89 -20.96
CA ALA A 735 -11.25 -20.10 -20.76
C ALA A 735 -12.11 -21.37 -20.86
N LEU A 736 -13.32 -21.37 -20.26
CA LEU A 736 -14.28 -22.46 -20.38
C LEU A 736 -14.73 -22.65 -21.82
N LEU A 737 -15.04 -21.59 -22.53
CA LEU A 737 -15.46 -21.62 -23.94
C LEU A 737 -14.36 -22.11 -24.90
N SER A 738 -13.08 -21.82 -24.58
CA SER A 738 -11.93 -22.21 -25.41
C SER A 738 -11.45 -23.64 -25.21
N GLN A 739 -11.82 -24.29 -24.09
CA GLN A 739 -11.29 -25.62 -23.73
C GLN A 739 -11.90 -26.79 -24.47
N THR A 740 -13.05 -26.65 -25.17
CA THR A 740 -13.68 -27.83 -25.81
C THR A 740 -14.62 -27.41 -26.96
N PHE A 741 -14.21 -27.66 -28.17
CA PHE A 741 -15.14 -27.85 -29.29
C PHE A 741 -15.94 -29.16 -29.02
N TYR A 742 -17.27 -29.05 -28.76
CA TYR A 742 -18.24 -30.15 -28.60
C TYR A 742 -18.30 -30.91 -27.25
N SER A 743 -18.37 -30.20 -26.10
CA SER A 743 -18.78 -30.89 -24.85
C SER A 743 -20.02 -30.25 -24.23
N PRO A 744 -21.12 -31.00 -24.02
CA PRO A 744 -22.34 -30.50 -23.37
C PRO A 744 -22.12 -29.92 -21.97
N GLY A 745 -21.04 -30.28 -21.29
CA GLY A 745 -20.72 -29.82 -19.94
C GLY A 745 -20.18 -28.39 -19.84
N VAL A 746 -19.84 -27.74 -20.96
CA VAL A 746 -19.32 -26.35 -20.93
C VAL A 746 -20.39 -25.36 -20.50
N PHE A 747 -21.61 -25.50 -21.01
CA PHE A 747 -22.74 -24.63 -20.65
C PHE A 747 -23.15 -24.81 -19.17
N ASP A 748 -23.10 -26.03 -18.65
CA ASP A 748 -23.31 -26.30 -17.23
C ASP A 748 -22.24 -25.62 -16.34
N ALA A 749 -20.98 -25.67 -16.76
CA ALA A 749 -19.89 -24.98 -16.06
C ALA A 749 -20.07 -23.46 -16.09
N LEU A 750 -20.51 -22.89 -17.22
CA LEU A 750 -20.76 -21.45 -17.39
C LEU A 750 -21.91 -20.96 -16.51
N VAL A 751 -23.08 -21.62 -16.50
CA VAL A 751 -24.21 -21.21 -15.68
C VAL A 751 -23.87 -21.31 -14.18
N ARG A 752 -23.10 -22.32 -13.77
CA ARG A 752 -22.60 -22.45 -12.38
C ARG A 752 -21.63 -21.32 -12.03
N LEU A 753 -20.76 -20.93 -12.94
CA LEU A 753 -19.86 -19.80 -12.77
C LEU A 753 -20.66 -18.49 -12.58
N PHE A 754 -21.68 -18.26 -13.42
CA PHE A 754 -22.51 -17.07 -13.34
C PHE A 754 -23.38 -17.05 -12.09
N ALA A 755 -23.99 -18.16 -11.73
CA ALA A 755 -24.80 -18.26 -10.50
C ALA A 755 -23.97 -18.04 -9.24
N ARG A 756 -22.68 -18.39 -9.20
CA ARG A 756 -21.81 -18.16 -8.04
C ARG A 756 -21.28 -16.73 -7.94
N SER A 757 -20.97 -16.11 -9.08
CA SER A 757 -20.16 -14.88 -9.09
C SER A 757 -20.88 -13.65 -9.56
N PHE A 758 -22.02 -13.77 -10.27
CA PHE A 758 -22.66 -12.63 -10.93
C PHE A 758 -24.18 -12.50 -10.68
N ALA A 759 -24.89 -13.64 -10.67
CA ALA A 759 -26.35 -13.68 -10.43
C ALA A 759 -26.66 -14.66 -9.28
N ASP A 760 -27.93 -14.78 -8.88
CA ASP A 760 -28.33 -15.82 -7.92
C ASP A 760 -28.70 -17.11 -8.65
N TRP A 761 -29.24 -17.00 -9.86
CA TRP A 761 -29.37 -18.13 -10.77
C TRP A 761 -29.28 -17.69 -12.22
N ALA A 762 -28.86 -18.63 -13.08
CA ALA A 762 -28.63 -18.43 -14.49
C ALA A 762 -29.12 -19.63 -15.29
N VAL A 763 -29.66 -19.36 -16.49
CA VAL A 763 -30.07 -20.41 -17.41
C VAL A 763 -29.72 -20.02 -18.86
N ILE A 764 -29.45 -21.01 -19.70
CA ILE A 764 -29.17 -20.88 -21.13
C ILE A 764 -30.22 -21.67 -21.88
N ASP A 765 -30.98 -21.00 -22.75
CA ASP A 765 -31.96 -21.60 -23.63
C ASP A 765 -31.51 -21.37 -25.10
N LEU A 766 -31.42 -22.41 -25.91
CA LEU A 766 -31.07 -22.35 -27.32
C LEU A 766 -32.24 -22.68 -28.23
N ASP A 767 -32.25 -22.12 -29.44
CA ASP A 767 -33.23 -22.43 -30.47
C ASP A 767 -32.86 -23.73 -31.19
N ASP A 768 -33.74 -24.71 -31.09
CA ASP A 768 -33.65 -25.99 -31.83
C ASP A 768 -34.84 -26.08 -32.83
N ASN A 769 -34.61 -25.68 -34.06
CA ASN A 769 -35.57 -25.68 -35.14
C ASN A 769 -36.87 -24.94 -34.84
N GLY A 770 -36.82 -23.81 -34.18
CA GLY A 770 -37.96 -22.95 -33.83
C GLY A 770 -38.61 -23.23 -32.49
N ALA A 771 -38.05 -24.14 -31.69
CA ALA A 771 -38.40 -24.45 -30.31
C ALA A 771 -37.23 -24.10 -29.38
N LEU A 772 -37.47 -23.32 -28.33
CA LEU A 772 -36.46 -23.06 -27.29
C LEU A 772 -36.28 -24.27 -26.39
N VAL A 773 -35.06 -24.74 -26.27
CA VAL A 773 -34.68 -25.87 -25.42
C VAL A 773 -33.70 -25.39 -24.38
N ARG A 774 -33.89 -25.73 -23.11
CA ARG A 774 -32.96 -25.46 -22.06
C ARG A 774 -31.75 -26.36 -22.16
N ILE A 775 -30.57 -25.78 -22.28
CA ILE A 775 -29.29 -26.48 -22.40
C ILE A 775 -28.61 -26.60 -21.03
N ALA A 776 -28.70 -25.53 -20.19
CA ALA A 776 -28.09 -25.53 -18.88
C ALA A 776 -28.83 -24.60 -17.91
N GLY A 777 -28.82 -24.93 -16.63
CA GLY A 777 -29.37 -24.11 -15.55
C GLY A 777 -28.65 -24.37 -14.23
N ALA A 778 -28.37 -23.30 -13.45
CA ALA A 778 -27.80 -23.42 -12.13
C ALA A 778 -28.30 -22.33 -11.19
N HIS A 779 -28.40 -22.67 -9.91
CA HIS A 779 -28.69 -21.76 -8.82
C HIS A 779 -27.50 -21.64 -7.88
N ARG A 780 -27.26 -20.46 -7.29
CA ARG A 780 -26.20 -20.19 -6.31
C ARG A 780 -26.32 -21.10 -5.09
N ASP A 781 -27.55 -21.30 -4.62
CA ASP A 781 -27.94 -22.14 -3.50
C ASP A 781 -28.25 -23.54 -4.02
N PRO A 782 -27.46 -24.56 -3.66
CA PRO A 782 -27.69 -25.96 -4.11
C PRO A 782 -29.04 -26.51 -3.68
N ASP A 783 -29.62 -26.07 -2.55
CA ASP A 783 -30.92 -26.52 -2.06
C ASP A 783 -32.09 -26.05 -2.94
N ARG A 784 -31.87 -25.07 -3.81
CA ARG A 784 -32.83 -24.56 -4.79
C ARG A 784 -32.66 -25.15 -6.19
N GLU A 785 -31.61 -25.89 -6.47
CA GLU A 785 -31.45 -26.58 -7.76
C GLU A 785 -32.62 -27.54 -8.09
N PRO A 786 -33.20 -28.31 -7.13
CA PRO A 786 -34.39 -29.12 -7.42
C PRO A 786 -35.60 -28.29 -7.87
N ILE A 787 -35.76 -27.08 -7.35
CA ILE A 787 -36.84 -26.17 -7.74
C ILE A 787 -36.60 -25.66 -9.18
N LEU A 788 -35.35 -25.39 -9.54
CA LEU A 788 -34.98 -25.01 -10.93
C LEU A 788 -35.28 -26.13 -11.91
N ARG A 789 -35.01 -27.40 -11.55
CA ARG A 789 -35.36 -28.59 -12.36
C ARG A 789 -36.89 -28.78 -12.46
N GLU A 790 -37.66 -28.53 -11.42
CA GLU A 790 -39.11 -28.53 -11.44
C GLU A 790 -39.64 -27.48 -12.46
N LEU A 791 -39.01 -26.27 -12.47
CA LEU A 791 -39.27 -25.23 -13.45
C LEU A 791 -39.00 -25.70 -14.88
N GLU A 792 -37.90 -26.41 -15.12
CA GLU A 792 -37.51 -26.97 -16.42
C GLU A 792 -38.50 -28.02 -16.93
N THR A 793 -38.85 -28.93 -16.08
CA THR A 793 -39.68 -30.09 -16.45
C THR A 793 -41.13 -29.71 -16.72
N ARG A 794 -41.66 -28.80 -15.92
CA ARG A 794 -43.10 -28.44 -15.94
C ARG A 794 -43.40 -27.28 -16.86
N TYR A 795 -42.43 -26.37 -17.02
CA TYR A 795 -42.60 -25.14 -17.80
C TYR A 795 -41.42 -24.97 -18.76
N PRO A 796 -41.38 -25.72 -19.87
CA PRO A 796 -40.34 -25.60 -20.89
C PRO A 796 -40.28 -24.18 -21.49
N PRO A 797 -39.08 -23.75 -21.97
CA PRO A 797 -38.83 -22.36 -22.41
C PRO A 797 -39.73 -21.89 -23.55
N ASP A 798 -40.12 -22.78 -24.46
CA ASP A 798 -40.98 -22.53 -25.61
C ASP A 798 -42.37 -21.96 -25.26
N ARG A 799 -42.80 -22.12 -24.01
CA ARG A 799 -44.12 -21.66 -23.51
C ARG A 799 -44.01 -20.41 -22.63
N ARG A 800 -42.83 -19.79 -22.54
CA ARG A 800 -42.64 -18.64 -21.64
C ARG A 800 -42.71 -17.30 -22.36
N PRO A 801 -43.62 -16.40 -21.95
CA PRO A 801 -43.73 -15.07 -22.56
C PRO A 801 -42.50 -14.18 -22.44
N SER A 802 -41.65 -14.44 -21.41
CA SER A 802 -40.45 -13.61 -21.09
C SER A 802 -39.37 -13.62 -22.15
N MET A 803 -39.22 -14.73 -22.89
CA MET A 803 -38.08 -14.92 -23.82
C MET A 803 -38.42 -14.50 -25.25
N TRP A 804 -39.70 -14.49 -25.65
CA TRP A 804 -40.17 -14.13 -27.00
C TRP A 804 -39.72 -12.73 -27.47
N PRO A 805 -39.81 -11.67 -26.64
CA PRO A 805 -39.36 -10.35 -27.06
C PRO A 805 -37.86 -10.31 -27.40
N VAL A 806 -37.02 -11.03 -26.63
CA VAL A 806 -35.56 -11.12 -26.84
C VAL A 806 -35.27 -11.87 -28.14
N MET A 807 -35.92 -13.00 -28.37
CA MET A 807 -35.76 -13.80 -29.59
C MET A 807 -36.18 -13.05 -30.86
N GLN A 808 -37.27 -12.29 -30.80
CA GLN A 808 -37.78 -11.55 -31.95
C GLN A 808 -37.00 -10.27 -32.27
N THR A 809 -36.54 -9.55 -31.22
CA THR A 809 -35.93 -8.24 -31.40
C THR A 809 -34.41 -8.29 -31.42
N GLY A 810 -33.79 -9.34 -30.91
CA GLY A 810 -32.35 -9.43 -30.70
C GLY A 810 -31.82 -8.40 -29.71
N LYS A 811 -32.70 -7.81 -28.89
CA LYS A 811 -32.31 -6.80 -27.90
C LYS A 811 -32.39 -7.37 -26.51
N THR A 812 -31.44 -6.97 -25.69
CA THR A 812 -31.46 -7.28 -24.25
C THR A 812 -32.69 -6.66 -23.58
N VAL A 813 -33.34 -7.44 -22.72
CA VAL A 813 -34.49 -6.99 -21.90
C VAL A 813 -34.04 -6.96 -20.44
N GLU A 814 -34.35 -5.86 -19.78
CA GLU A 814 -33.97 -5.59 -18.40
C GLU A 814 -35.23 -5.41 -17.54
N ASP A 815 -35.27 -6.11 -16.42
CA ASP A 815 -36.28 -5.92 -15.37
C ASP A 815 -35.57 -5.59 -14.05
N PRO A 816 -35.33 -4.32 -13.76
CA PRO A 816 -34.60 -3.90 -12.55
C PRO A 816 -35.37 -4.21 -11.28
N VAL A 817 -36.70 -4.25 -11.31
CA VAL A 817 -37.56 -4.62 -10.18
C VAL A 817 -38.64 -5.59 -10.66
N LEU A 818 -38.54 -6.83 -10.25
CA LEU A 818 -39.51 -7.87 -10.51
C LEU A 818 -40.59 -7.86 -9.42
N THR A 819 -41.63 -7.06 -9.61
CA THR A 819 -42.84 -7.12 -8.76
C THR A 819 -43.65 -8.36 -9.05
N ASP A 820 -44.55 -8.75 -8.12
CA ASP A 820 -45.47 -9.88 -8.31
C ASP A 820 -46.31 -9.77 -9.60
N ASP A 821 -46.73 -8.56 -9.94
CA ASP A 821 -47.50 -8.33 -11.17
C ASP A 821 -46.62 -8.51 -12.42
N ARG A 822 -45.36 -8.09 -12.34
CA ARG A 822 -44.36 -8.29 -13.41
C ARG A 822 -44.02 -9.77 -13.59
N ILE A 823 -43.83 -10.51 -12.50
CA ILE A 823 -43.61 -11.97 -12.52
C ILE A 823 -44.81 -12.67 -13.18
N ARG A 824 -46.03 -12.30 -12.88
CA ARG A 824 -47.26 -12.87 -13.49
C ARG A 824 -47.29 -12.70 -15.00
N THR A 825 -46.71 -11.62 -15.57
CA THR A 825 -46.66 -11.43 -17.02
C THR A 825 -45.70 -12.41 -17.70
N TYR A 826 -44.78 -13.02 -16.96
CA TYR A 826 -43.84 -14.00 -17.45
C TYR A 826 -44.23 -15.45 -17.18
N CYS A 827 -45.25 -15.66 -16.40
CA CYS A 827 -45.68 -16.99 -15.94
C CYS A 827 -46.96 -17.44 -16.66
N VAL A 828 -47.10 -18.75 -16.81
CA VAL A 828 -48.23 -19.36 -17.52
C VAL A 828 -49.45 -19.55 -16.59
N ASP A 829 -49.17 -19.83 -15.32
CA ASP A 829 -50.17 -20.13 -14.29
C ASP A 829 -49.69 -19.72 -12.90
N PRO A 830 -50.58 -19.73 -11.85
CA PRO A 830 -50.21 -19.37 -10.47
C PRO A 830 -49.12 -20.24 -9.85
N HIS A 831 -48.99 -21.50 -10.25
CA HIS A 831 -47.95 -22.41 -9.72
C HIS A 831 -46.58 -22.05 -10.28
N HIS A 832 -46.50 -21.64 -11.56
CA HIS A 832 -45.31 -21.08 -12.14
C HIS A 832 -44.80 -19.83 -11.38
N VAL A 833 -45.74 -18.94 -11.00
CA VAL A 833 -45.41 -17.77 -10.16
C VAL A 833 -44.78 -18.19 -8.83
N GLU A 834 -45.33 -19.21 -8.20
CA GLU A 834 -44.85 -19.71 -6.91
C GLU A 834 -43.41 -20.31 -7.03
N ILE A 835 -43.11 -21.06 -8.09
CA ILE A 835 -41.79 -21.57 -8.38
C ILE A 835 -40.77 -20.43 -8.54
N ILE A 836 -41.06 -19.38 -9.33
CA ILE A 836 -40.20 -18.24 -9.52
C ILE A 836 -39.96 -17.48 -8.20
N ARG A 837 -40.97 -17.34 -7.34
CA ARG A 837 -40.81 -16.75 -6.01
C ARG A 837 -39.89 -17.58 -5.11
N ARG A 838 -40.03 -18.92 -5.14
CA ARG A 838 -39.18 -19.82 -4.35
C ARG A 838 -37.73 -19.83 -4.85
N LEU A 839 -37.47 -19.59 -6.14
CA LEU A 839 -36.14 -19.39 -6.70
C LEU A 839 -35.51 -18.05 -6.28
N GLY A 840 -36.35 -17.06 -5.91
CA GLY A 840 -35.89 -15.70 -5.58
C GLY A 840 -35.62 -14.89 -6.85
N ALA A 841 -36.57 -14.02 -7.20
CA ALA A 841 -36.46 -13.15 -8.38
C ALA A 841 -36.84 -11.72 -7.98
N GLY A 842 -35.84 -10.86 -7.78
CA GLY A 842 -35.95 -9.44 -7.50
C GLY A 842 -35.60 -8.57 -8.70
N SER A 843 -34.65 -9.00 -9.55
CA SER A 843 -34.32 -8.38 -10.83
C SER A 843 -33.84 -9.43 -11.85
N ALA A 844 -33.96 -9.15 -13.14
CA ALA A 844 -33.56 -10.05 -14.21
C ALA A 844 -33.02 -9.31 -15.42
N VAL A 845 -32.10 -9.98 -16.14
CA VAL A 845 -31.57 -9.57 -17.43
C VAL A 845 -31.64 -10.75 -18.39
N PHE A 846 -32.25 -10.51 -19.56
CA PHE A 846 -32.37 -11.48 -20.63
C PHE A 846 -31.50 -11.04 -21.81
N VAL A 847 -30.43 -11.77 -22.08
CA VAL A 847 -29.42 -11.42 -23.07
C VAL A 847 -29.54 -12.34 -24.28
N PRO A 848 -29.71 -11.78 -25.51
CA PRO A 848 -29.74 -12.59 -26.70
C PRO A 848 -28.36 -13.19 -27.03
N LEU A 849 -28.33 -14.45 -27.39
CA LEU A 849 -27.16 -15.11 -27.94
C LEU A 849 -27.23 -14.96 -29.48
N CYS A 850 -26.42 -14.03 -30.03
CA CYS A 850 -26.47 -13.68 -31.43
C CYS A 850 -25.23 -14.10 -32.19
N THR A 851 -25.40 -14.73 -33.35
CA THR A 851 -24.34 -14.99 -34.31
C THR A 851 -24.75 -14.44 -35.69
N ARG A 852 -23.94 -13.52 -36.28
CA ARG A 852 -24.21 -12.89 -37.60
C ARG A 852 -25.65 -12.42 -37.80
N ASP A 853 -26.20 -11.68 -36.86
CA ASP A 853 -27.57 -11.13 -36.84
C ASP A 853 -28.72 -12.15 -36.64
N VAL A 854 -28.37 -13.42 -36.34
CA VAL A 854 -29.38 -14.44 -35.99
C VAL A 854 -29.31 -14.69 -34.49
N VAL A 855 -30.44 -14.62 -33.80
CA VAL A 855 -30.56 -14.98 -32.40
C VAL A 855 -30.70 -16.50 -32.29
N ILE A 856 -29.70 -17.14 -31.71
CA ILE A 856 -29.65 -18.60 -31.55
C ILE A 856 -30.06 -19.06 -30.16
N GLY A 857 -30.34 -18.12 -29.24
CA GLY A 857 -30.76 -18.45 -27.88
C GLY A 857 -30.83 -17.25 -26.96
N VAL A 858 -31.03 -17.52 -25.67
CA VAL A 858 -31.12 -16.50 -24.59
C VAL A 858 -30.33 -16.96 -23.38
N LEU A 859 -29.48 -16.09 -22.84
CA LEU A 859 -28.92 -16.18 -21.51
C LEU A 859 -29.79 -15.39 -20.55
N THR A 860 -30.36 -16.04 -19.54
CA THR A 860 -31.15 -15.40 -18.48
C THR A 860 -30.37 -15.37 -17.20
N LEU A 861 -30.21 -14.17 -16.62
CA LEU A 861 -29.53 -13.92 -15.35
C LEU A 861 -30.52 -13.28 -14.38
N VAL A 862 -30.70 -13.88 -13.21
CA VAL A 862 -31.68 -13.42 -12.22
C VAL A 862 -31.03 -13.25 -10.83
N SER A 863 -31.40 -12.18 -10.16
CA SER A 863 -30.98 -11.96 -8.75
C SER A 863 -32.21 -11.78 -7.84
N ALA A 864 -32.09 -12.22 -6.60
CA ALA A 864 -33.09 -11.99 -5.56
C ALA A 864 -33.14 -10.52 -5.12
N THR A 865 -32.10 -9.73 -5.41
CA THR A 865 -32.02 -8.31 -5.06
C THR A 865 -32.55 -7.45 -6.21
N SER A 866 -33.45 -6.50 -5.91
CA SER A 866 -33.91 -5.51 -6.87
C SER A 866 -32.77 -4.53 -7.24
N ASN A 867 -32.77 -4.02 -8.49
CA ASN A 867 -31.73 -3.12 -9.02
C ASN A 867 -30.29 -3.69 -8.92
N ARG A 868 -30.13 -5.02 -8.97
CA ARG A 868 -28.83 -5.65 -8.82
C ARG A 868 -27.90 -5.37 -10.00
N PHE A 869 -28.40 -5.34 -11.20
CA PHE A 869 -27.61 -5.21 -12.41
C PHE A 869 -27.49 -3.73 -12.81
N ALA A 870 -26.31 -3.14 -12.57
CA ALA A 870 -25.99 -1.81 -13.05
C ALA A 870 -25.73 -1.84 -14.58
N ARG A 871 -25.72 -0.67 -15.23
CA ARG A 871 -25.48 -0.56 -16.67
C ARG A 871 -24.21 -1.30 -17.12
N ALA A 872 -23.10 -1.17 -16.37
CA ALA A 872 -21.85 -1.87 -16.66
C ALA A 872 -21.97 -3.41 -16.52
N ASP A 873 -22.85 -3.90 -15.67
CA ASP A 873 -23.13 -5.34 -15.52
C ASP A 873 -23.93 -5.86 -16.71
N ILE A 874 -24.84 -5.05 -17.24
CA ILE A 874 -25.64 -5.39 -18.43
C ILE A 874 -24.75 -5.40 -19.69
N GLU A 875 -23.89 -4.40 -19.87
CA GLU A 875 -22.90 -4.35 -20.96
C GLU A 875 -21.97 -5.57 -20.90
N PHE A 876 -21.53 -5.95 -19.71
CA PHE A 876 -20.75 -7.17 -19.47
C PHE A 876 -21.52 -8.44 -19.87
N ALA A 877 -22.77 -8.57 -19.45
CA ALA A 877 -23.62 -9.73 -19.78
C ALA A 877 -23.84 -9.84 -21.30
N VAL A 878 -24.00 -8.72 -22.01
CA VAL A 878 -24.12 -8.68 -23.48
C VAL A 878 -22.85 -9.17 -24.17
N GLU A 879 -21.66 -8.70 -23.73
CA GLU A 879 -20.39 -9.16 -24.29
C GLU A 879 -20.18 -10.67 -24.05
N LEU A 880 -20.60 -11.14 -22.90
CA LEU A 880 -20.55 -12.55 -22.56
C LEU A 880 -21.47 -13.39 -23.46
N GLY A 881 -22.72 -12.94 -23.66
CA GLY A 881 -23.67 -13.57 -24.57
C GLY A 881 -23.14 -13.65 -26.01
N ARG A 882 -22.47 -12.59 -26.47
CA ARG A 882 -21.80 -12.57 -27.78
C ARG A 882 -20.71 -13.63 -27.90
N ARG A 883 -19.86 -13.79 -26.86
CA ARG A 883 -18.80 -14.84 -26.85
C ARG A 883 -19.39 -16.23 -26.81
N MET A 884 -20.43 -16.45 -26.02
CA MET A 884 -21.12 -17.73 -25.93
C MET A 884 -21.77 -18.12 -27.26
N ALA A 885 -22.32 -17.17 -27.99
CA ALA A 885 -22.92 -17.42 -29.30
C ALA A 885 -21.88 -17.77 -30.39
N LEU A 886 -20.62 -17.35 -30.24
CA LEU A 886 -19.52 -17.62 -31.18
C LEU A 886 -18.81 -18.96 -30.88
N ALA A 887 -18.90 -19.47 -29.64
CA ALA A 887 -18.35 -20.75 -29.24
C ALA A 887 -19.30 -21.92 -29.56
#